data_64fa24d55b997986cfb1481049d3b007
#
_entry.id   64fa24d55b997986cfb1481049d3b007
#
_cell.length_a   1.000
_cell.length_b   1.000
_cell.length_c   1.000
_cell.angle_alpha   90.00
_cell.angle_beta   90.00
_cell.angle_gamma   90.00
#
_symmetry.space_group_name_H-M   'P 1'
#
loop_
_entity.id
_entity.type
_entity.pdbx_description
1 polymer ?
#
loop_
_entity_poly.entity_id
_entity_poly.type
_entity_poly.pdbx_seq_one_letter_code
_entity_poly.pdbx_strand_id
1 'polypeptide(L)'
;MCFIKFILVFYFSLNFLFFKYSLSQENSPASPSSSYSNKYYNKEEVIELKKPSVPLQTNIIVQGNTRLDASVVIRDSLIDLRKTDPKDLSYAIKNLYKTGYFENVNIFKKDNVIYINVTENPLIDQISIEGNNEISDEIILAELESKSRSVYSTDIIKKDVKKIQTIYKRGGYFSTFVEPKYIRLDQNRVNLVFEVYEGKEATIKKINFINNQVFSDSTLKDVISSSEFRWYEFWGSNDRFDRDRINYDKDLLKDYYYKNGYIDFRVISANSSLVKNKKDFIVNFNLSEGKRYKVNKVGVRSSIKKLTSEQISELLSLEPGDWYSSQDIESSIKNINEVTSEYGYAFVEIIPRIKKVNQQYIDITFDIDQGSKIYIDRINIIGNIKTEDKVIRREVELVEGDPFSSLKLRQSEKNLRSSGLFENVNLKVDELTGTNKSTVDIEVTERSTGEFSVGAGFSSLDGAIGNIGIKESNAFGQAKEIALDLGLSTRRSSIDLSFTDPYFFDSDIAVGVDLFNIRRNNKTYSGYKHNIIGFKLRSGYEIFDNFRHISSYTLKRDKIHDIDNDTSLLIREQEGKRTNSVVGQAFQYDKLNDRLNPTDGFRIRLDLDYYGLIGDSEHFQSEIKIANFYRFTDSSGFFLGSFLEAGYIASIKDVNINDRFFLNGDRLRGFKNLGVGPRDTSTGDALGGEIYYLARNELNFPLGLPDDLGLSGLAFLDVGTIYNTDGSGSLIKDETSLRATAGVGITWISPFGPVKVFLSKPFLKENYDKKEIFRFSFGTTY
;
A
#
# COMPACT_ATOMS: atom_id res chain seq x y z
N MET A 1 -6.68 44.51 22.95
CA MET A 1 -7.57 44.38 21.79
C MET A 1 -6.98 44.91 20.48
N CYS A 2 -6.47 46.14 20.41
CA CYS A 2 -5.84 46.68 19.19
C CYS A 2 -4.52 45.95 18.81
N PHE A 3 -3.77 45.45 19.80
CA PHE A 3 -2.46 44.78 19.59
C PHE A 3 -2.61 43.39 19.01
N ILE A 4 -3.65 42.64 19.32
CA ILE A 4 -3.92 41.28 18.78
C ILE A 4 -4.40 41.38 17.31
N LYS A 5 -5.22 42.40 16.99
CA LYS A 5 -5.62 42.63 15.59
C LYS A 5 -4.47 43.11 14.72
N PHE A 6 -3.48 43.80 15.30
CA PHE A 6 -2.28 44.24 14.58
C PHE A 6 -1.32 43.07 14.32
N ILE A 7 -1.15 42.14 15.25
CA ILE A 7 -0.32 40.94 15.08
C ILE A 7 -0.90 39.98 14.01
N LEU A 8 -2.22 39.81 13.99
CA LEU A 8 -2.90 38.96 13.00
C LEU A 8 -2.82 39.53 11.58
N VAL A 9 -2.95 40.84 11.41
CA VAL A 9 -2.81 41.50 10.11
C VAL A 9 -1.36 41.52 9.66
N PHE A 10 -0.40 41.65 10.57
CA PHE A 10 1.04 41.62 10.27
C PHE A 10 1.50 40.20 9.87
N TYR A 11 0.92 39.16 10.49
CA TYR A 11 1.26 37.76 10.13
C TYR A 11 0.68 37.35 8.77
N PHE A 12 -0.49 37.84 8.41
CA PHE A 12 -1.07 37.63 7.07
C PHE A 12 -0.30 38.41 5.99
N SER A 13 0.17 39.61 6.31
CA SER A 13 1.00 40.43 5.38
C SER A 13 2.43 39.88 5.24
N LEU A 14 2.97 39.21 6.28
CA LEU A 14 4.30 38.59 6.20
C LEU A 14 4.28 37.33 5.31
N ASN A 15 3.21 36.52 5.36
CA ASN A 15 3.03 35.38 4.46
C ASN A 15 2.84 35.82 2.99
N PHE A 16 2.24 37.01 2.77
CA PHE A 16 2.10 37.60 1.43
C PHE A 16 3.39 38.24 0.90
N LEU A 17 4.30 38.66 1.79
CA LEU A 17 5.61 39.22 1.43
C LEU A 17 6.64 38.13 1.09
N PHE A 18 6.60 36.99 1.72
CA PHE A 18 7.38 35.80 1.30
C PHE A 18 6.96 35.32 -0.09
N PHE A 19 5.69 35.45 -0.43
CA PHE A 19 5.15 35.12 -1.75
C PHE A 19 5.71 36.00 -2.88
N LYS A 20 6.12 37.25 -2.56
CA LYS A 20 6.67 38.17 -3.56
C LYS A 20 8.16 37.96 -3.87
N TYR A 21 8.89 37.26 -2.98
CA TYR A 21 10.34 37.03 -3.17
C TYR A 21 10.68 35.77 -3.97
N SER A 22 9.74 34.84 -4.11
CA SER A 22 9.97 33.62 -4.90
C SER A 22 9.61 33.77 -6.40
N LEU A 23 9.00 34.88 -6.79
CA LEU A 23 8.55 35.16 -8.16
C LEU A 23 9.58 35.93 -9.06
N SER A 24 10.82 36.12 -8.58
CA SER A 24 11.81 36.96 -9.31
C SER A 24 12.97 36.19 -9.97
N GLN A 25 12.91 34.86 -10.05
CA GLN A 25 13.89 34.09 -10.83
C GLN A 25 13.18 33.09 -11.72
N GLU A 26 12.88 33.49 -12.96
CA GLU A 26 12.95 32.65 -14.15
C GLU A 26 12.57 33.46 -15.39
N ASN A 27 13.59 33.92 -16.06
CA ASN A 27 13.56 34.21 -17.49
C ASN A 27 14.63 33.31 -18.15
N SER A 28 14.21 32.27 -18.81
CA SER A 28 15.05 31.49 -19.72
C SER A 28 14.50 31.58 -21.13
N PRO A 29 15.37 31.71 -22.13
CA PRO A 29 14.95 32.07 -23.49
C PRO A 29 14.50 30.84 -24.30
N ALA A 30 13.56 31.11 -25.19
CA ALA A 30 13.02 30.21 -26.17
C ALA A 30 14.09 29.55 -27.07
N SER A 31 14.04 28.25 -27.23
CA SER A 31 14.79 27.47 -28.20
C SER A 31 14.10 27.50 -29.58
N PRO A 32 14.84 27.56 -30.68
CA PRO A 32 14.25 27.61 -32.02
C PRO A 32 13.88 26.23 -32.56
N SER A 33 12.74 26.20 -33.21
CA SER A 33 12.24 25.07 -33.99
C SER A 33 13.19 24.73 -35.15
N SER A 34 13.66 23.48 -35.22
CA SER A 34 14.28 22.93 -36.41
C SER A 34 13.41 21.84 -37.03
N SER A 35 12.88 22.19 -38.19
CA SER A 35 12.25 21.28 -39.11
C SER A 35 13.28 20.34 -39.75
N TYR A 36 13.16 19.03 -39.58
CA TYR A 36 13.88 18.10 -40.43
C TYR A 36 12.93 17.42 -41.40
N SER A 37 13.21 17.66 -42.69
CA SER A 37 12.55 17.07 -43.82
C SER A 37 13.00 15.62 -44.04
N ASN A 38 12.03 14.74 -44.21
CA ASN A 38 12.22 13.39 -44.72
C ASN A 38 12.79 13.40 -46.14
N LYS A 39 13.90 12.73 -46.34
CA LYS A 39 14.36 12.28 -47.67
C LYS A 39 14.41 10.76 -47.69
N TYR A 40 13.37 10.16 -48.23
CA TYR A 40 13.42 8.76 -48.65
C TYR A 40 14.14 8.66 -49.97
N TYR A 41 15.17 7.84 -50.02
CA TYR A 41 15.78 7.36 -51.24
C TYR A 41 15.16 6.00 -51.61
N ASN A 42 14.37 6.01 -52.69
CA ASN A 42 14.05 4.82 -53.47
C ASN A 42 15.26 4.47 -54.34
N LYS A 43 15.74 3.27 -54.24
CA LYS A 43 16.46 2.55 -55.32
C LYS A 43 15.98 1.12 -55.35
N GLU A 44 15.01 0.85 -56.22
CA GLU A 44 14.75 -0.48 -56.74
C GLU A 44 15.88 -0.83 -57.71
N GLU A 45 16.74 -1.76 -57.30
CA GLU A 45 17.57 -2.50 -58.25
C GLU A 45 16.80 -3.78 -58.65
N VAL A 46 16.22 -3.74 -59.82
CA VAL A 46 15.65 -4.91 -60.48
C VAL A 46 16.83 -5.81 -60.93
N ILE A 47 17.06 -6.88 -60.19
CA ILE A 47 17.93 -7.93 -60.66
C ILE A 47 17.08 -8.86 -61.51
N GLU A 48 17.21 -8.76 -62.83
CA GLU A 48 16.72 -9.75 -63.81
C GLU A 48 17.44 -11.07 -63.61
N LEU A 49 16.81 -12.01 -62.88
CA LEU A 49 17.19 -13.39 -62.84
C LEU A 49 16.74 -14.05 -64.13
N LYS A 50 17.67 -14.36 -65.02
CA LYS A 50 17.48 -15.22 -66.17
C LYS A 50 16.84 -16.52 -65.73
N LYS A 51 15.64 -16.80 -66.24
CA LYS A 51 14.97 -18.12 -66.12
C LYS A 51 15.87 -19.18 -66.78
N PRO A 52 16.23 -20.26 -66.09
CA PRO A 52 16.68 -21.46 -66.74
C PRO A 52 15.44 -22.14 -67.33
N SER A 53 15.38 -22.18 -68.64
CA SER A 53 14.39 -22.97 -69.40
C SER A 53 14.78 -24.44 -69.33
N VAL A 54 14.21 -25.14 -68.33
CA VAL A 54 14.00 -26.59 -68.40
C VAL A 54 12.66 -26.89 -67.72
N PRO A 55 11.64 -27.46 -68.36
CA PRO A 55 10.43 -27.86 -67.64
C PRO A 55 10.80 -29.02 -66.73
N LEU A 56 10.89 -28.73 -65.42
CA LEU A 56 10.88 -29.79 -64.41
C LEU A 56 9.48 -30.43 -64.49
N GLN A 57 9.32 -31.56 -65.14
CA GLN A 57 8.20 -32.45 -64.96
C GLN A 57 8.16 -32.75 -63.45
N THR A 58 7.11 -32.26 -62.78
CA THR A 58 6.88 -32.43 -61.35
C THR A 58 6.56 -33.90 -61.10
N ASN A 59 7.56 -34.70 -60.76
CA ASN A 59 7.36 -36.09 -60.40
C ASN A 59 6.79 -36.27 -58.96
N ILE A 60 6.11 -35.29 -58.45
CA ILE A 60 5.45 -35.35 -57.13
C ILE A 60 3.99 -34.97 -57.29
N ILE A 61 3.12 -35.81 -56.79
CA ILE A 61 1.67 -35.58 -56.71
C ILE A 61 1.28 -35.53 -55.24
N VAL A 62 0.70 -34.39 -54.80
CA VAL A 62 0.15 -34.22 -53.46
C VAL A 62 -1.35 -34.46 -53.51
N GLN A 63 -1.87 -35.28 -52.60
CA GLN A 63 -3.31 -35.60 -52.48
C GLN A 63 -3.77 -35.46 -51.05
N GLY A 64 -5.01 -35.00 -50.84
CA GLY A 64 -5.62 -34.83 -49.51
C GLY A 64 -5.30 -33.52 -48.83
N ASN A 65 -4.55 -32.64 -49.49
CA ASN A 65 -4.37 -31.27 -49.04
C ASN A 65 -5.65 -30.47 -49.40
N THR A 66 -6.26 -29.82 -48.44
CA THR A 66 -7.49 -29.05 -48.61
C THR A 66 -7.28 -27.56 -48.41
N ARG A 67 -6.38 -27.20 -47.51
CA ARG A 67 -6.08 -25.83 -47.11
C ARG A 67 -4.67 -25.40 -47.50
N LEU A 68 -3.71 -26.32 -47.38
CA LEU A 68 -2.35 -26.05 -47.75
C LEU A 68 -2.10 -26.25 -49.22
N ASP A 69 -1.43 -25.32 -49.88
CA ASP A 69 -1.03 -25.48 -51.26
C ASP A 69 -0.05 -26.67 -51.43
N ALA A 70 -0.15 -27.42 -52.50
CA ALA A 70 0.72 -28.55 -52.80
C ALA A 70 2.22 -28.15 -52.80
N SER A 71 2.54 -26.94 -53.23
CA SER A 71 3.90 -26.41 -53.23
C SER A 71 4.50 -26.31 -51.81
N VAL A 72 3.67 -25.95 -50.81
CA VAL A 72 4.09 -25.89 -49.39
C VAL A 72 4.38 -27.28 -48.85
N VAL A 73 3.54 -28.26 -49.15
CA VAL A 73 3.72 -29.64 -48.73
C VAL A 73 5.01 -30.23 -49.35
N ILE A 74 5.25 -29.95 -50.63
CA ILE A 74 6.47 -30.38 -51.32
C ILE A 74 7.72 -29.75 -50.70
N ARG A 75 7.68 -28.42 -50.47
CA ARG A 75 8.81 -27.70 -49.87
C ARG A 75 9.11 -28.22 -48.46
N ASP A 76 8.12 -28.39 -47.62
CA ASP A 76 8.31 -28.80 -46.24
C ASP A 76 8.66 -30.28 -46.08
N SER A 77 8.39 -31.10 -47.09
CA SER A 77 8.84 -32.48 -47.13
C SER A 77 10.36 -32.61 -47.30
N LEU A 78 11.03 -31.59 -47.85
CA LEU A 78 12.47 -31.61 -48.18
C LEU A 78 12.89 -32.79 -49.03
N ILE A 79 11.99 -33.28 -49.92
CA ILE A 79 12.31 -34.41 -50.81
C ILE A 79 13.28 -33.96 -51.88
N ASP A 80 14.43 -34.65 -51.97
CA ASP A 80 15.36 -34.52 -53.11
C ASP A 80 14.96 -35.56 -54.18
N LEU A 81 14.49 -35.08 -55.33
CA LEU A 81 14.08 -35.91 -56.46
C LEU A 81 15.20 -36.82 -57.00
N ARG A 82 16.47 -36.55 -56.62
CA ARG A 82 17.64 -37.33 -56.99
C ARG A 82 17.89 -38.51 -56.06
N LYS A 83 17.30 -38.46 -54.84
CA LYS A 83 17.45 -39.45 -53.78
C LYS A 83 16.07 -39.91 -53.34
N THR A 84 15.60 -41.01 -53.83
CA THR A 84 14.25 -41.51 -53.54
C THR A 84 14.28 -42.88 -52.87
N ASP A 85 15.30 -43.15 -52.08
CA ASP A 85 15.38 -44.35 -51.27
C ASP A 85 14.35 -44.38 -50.13
N PRO A 86 13.94 -45.56 -49.65
CA PRO A 86 12.98 -45.67 -48.54
C PRO A 86 13.37 -44.86 -47.29
N LYS A 87 14.69 -44.65 -47.05
CA LYS A 87 15.19 -43.84 -45.95
C LYS A 87 14.90 -42.35 -46.15
N ASP A 88 15.06 -41.82 -47.37
CA ASP A 88 14.81 -40.44 -47.71
C ASP A 88 13.31 -40.13 -47.67
N LEU A 89 12.45 -41.04 -48.13
CA LEU A 89 11.01 -40.93 -47.99
C LEU A 89 10.55 -40.96 -46.53
N SER A 90 11.19 -41.81 -45.71
CA SER A 90 10.91 -41.80 -44.25
C SER A 90 11.36 -40.53 -43.59
N TYR A 91 12.44 -39.90 -44.06
CA TYR A 91 12.88 -38.59 -43.57
C TYR A 91 11.89 -37.47 -43.94
N ALA A 92 11.40 -37.51 -45.17
CA ALA A 92 10.36 -36.56 -45.65
C ALA A 92 9.06 -36.69 -44.85
N ILE A 93 8.62 -37.90 -44.53
CA ILE A 93 7.47 -38.13 -43.64
C ILE A 93 7.72 -37.49 -42.28
N LYS A 94 8.89 -37.68 -41.68
CA LYS A 94 9.25 -37.08 -40.40
C LYS A 94 9.27 -35.55 -40.44
N ASN A 95 9.75 -34.97 -41.56
CA ASN A 95 9.76 -33.52 -41.74
C ASN A 95 8.34 -32.95 -41.80
N LEU A 96 7.45 -33.58 -42.55
CA LEU A 96 6.05 -33.17 -42.63
C LEU A 96 5.35 -33.28 -41.28
N TYR A 97 5.57 -34.34 -40.50
CA TYR A 97 5.02 -34.44 -39.14
C TYR A 97 5.58 -33.38 -38.20
N LYS A 98 6.85 -32.98 -38.34
CA LYS A 98 7.46 -31.93 -37.53
C LYS A 98 6.81 -30.56 -37.74
N THR A 99 6.17 -30.30 -38.89
CA THR A 99 5.44 -29.05 -39.15
C THR A 99 4.20 -28.92 -38.28
N GLY A 100 3.66 -30.03 -37.77
CA GLY A 100 2.41 -30.07 -37.00
C GLY A 100 1.15 -29.88 -37.85
N TYR A 101 1.26 -29.75 -39.18
CA TYR A 101 0.11 -29.49 -40.04
C TYR A 101 -0.70 -30.73 -40.40
N PHE A 102 -0.16 -31.90 -40.21
CA PHE A 102 -0.70 -33.16 -40.73
C PHE A 102 -1.03 -34.16 -39.62
N GLU A 103 -2.25 -34.72 -39.68
CA GLU A 103 -2.69 -35.86 -38.86
C GLU A 103 -2.12 -37.16 -39.39
N ASN A 104 -2.08 -37.31 -40.74
CA ASN A 104 -1.51 -38.49 -41.38
C ASN A 104 -0.72 -38.08 -42.63
N VAL A 105 0.40 -38.72 -42.80
CA VAL A 105 1.29 -38.57 -43.98
C VAL A 105 1.70 -39.91 -44.46
N ASN A 106 1.42 -40.21 -45.72
CA ASN A 106 1.87 -41.43 -46.42
C ASN A 106 2.56 -41.03 -47.70
N ILE A 107 3.83 -41.42 -47.85
CA ILE A 107 4.62 -41.14 -49.04
C ILE A 107 5.05 -42.46 -49.66
N PHE A 108 4.70 -42.67 -50.93
CA PHE A 108 5.11 -43.83 -51.68
C PHE A 108 5.46 -43.46 -53.10
N LYS A 109 6.30 -44.32 -53.76
CA LYS A 109 6.70 -44.13 -55.13
C LYS A 109 6.02 -45.20 -55.99
N LYS A 110 5.35 -44.76 -57.08
CA LYS A 110 4.75 -45.63 -58.08
C LYS A 110 5.02 -45.05 -59.46
N ASP A 111 5.47 -45.89 -60.43
CA ASP A 111 5.71 -45.52 -61.85
C ASP A 111 6.57 -44.22 -61.99
N ASN A 112 7.61 -44.08 -61.20
CA ASN A 112 8.55 -42.96 -61.15
C ASN A 112 7.94 -41.61 -60.68
N VAL A 113 6.70 -41.62 -60.12
CA VAL A 113 6.01 -40.52 -59.49
C VAL A 113 5.97 -40.74 -57.98
N ILE A 114 6.26 -39.69 -57.20
CA ILE A 114 6.12 -39.72 -55.74
C ILE A 114 4.73 -39.18 -55.36
N TYR A 115 3.99 -40.00 -54.67
CA TYR A 115 2.68 -39.64 -54.14
C TYR A 115 2.86 -39.27 -52.68
N ILE A 116 2.41 -38.05 -52.32
CA ILE A 116 2.36 -37.57 -50.94
C ILE A 116 0.88 -37.46 -50.59
N ASN A 117 0.38 -38.45 -49.86
CA ASN A 117 -0.99 -38.41 -49.37
C ASN A 117 -0.99 -37.83 -47.95
N VAL A 118 -1.67 -36.74 -47.72
CA VAL A 118 -1.73 -36.07 -46.45
C VAL A 118 -3.15 -35.94 -45.95
N THR A 119 -3.32 -36.00 -44.66
CA THR A 119 -4.57 -35.57 -43.99
C THR A 119 -4.20 -34.38 -43.08
N GLU A 120 -4.74 -33.26 -43.35
CA GLU A 120 -4.46 -32.03 -42.58
C GLU A 120 -5.09 -32.07 -41.20
N ASN A 121 -4.31 -31.67 -40.18
CA ASN A 121 -4.85 -31.39 -38.85
C ASN A 121 -5.90 -30.31 -38.91
N PRO A 122 -7.02 -30.42 -38.16
CA PRO A 122 -8.06 -29.40 -38.12
C PRO A 122 -7.56 -28.09 -37.53
N LEU A 123 -8.23 -27.01 -37.84
CA LEU A 123 -8.05 -25.71 -37.15
C LEU A 123 -8.90 -25.64 -35.90
N ILE A 124 -8.35 -25.09 -34.85
CA ILE A 124 -9.08 -24.76 -33.63
C ILE A 124 -9.95 -23.52 -33.93
N ASP A 125 -11.28 -23.67 -33.89
CA ASP A 125 -12.23 -22.57 -34.08
C ASP A 125 -12.35 -21.79 -32.77
N GLN A 126 -12.70 -22.47 -31.70
CA GLN A 126 -12.87 -21.89 -30.36
C GLN A 126 -12.22 -22.79 -29.30
N ILE A 127 -11.72 -22.15 -28.24
CA ILE A 127 -11.24 -22.83 -27.04
C ILE A 127 -12.16 -22.43 -25.89
N SER A 128 -12.69 -23.42 -25.17
CA SER A 128 -13.47 -23.25 -23.96
C SER A 128 -12.92 -24.07 -22.81
N ILE A 129 -13.16 -23.61 -21.60
CA ILE A 129 -12.79 -24.31 -20.38
C ILE A 129 -14.07 -24.57 -19.62
N GLU A 130 -14.24 -25.76 -19.11
CA GLU A 130 -15.42 -26.17 -18.37
C GLU A 130 -15.04 -26.80 -17.04
N GLY A 131 -15.81 -26.50 -15.96
CA GLY A 131 -15.58 -27.05 -14.63
C GLY A 131 -14.54 -26.29 -13.78
N ASN A 132 -14.08 -25.14 -14.25
CA ASN A 132 -13.15 -24.26 -13.55
C ASN A 132 -13.95 -23.22 -12.74
N ASN A 133 -14.28 -23.55 -11.48
CA ASN A 133 -15.03 -22.66 -10.60
C ASN A 133 -14.12 -21.71 -9.82
N GLU A 134 -12.88 -22.10 -9.55
CA GLU A 134 -11.94 -21.40 -8.67
C GLU A 134 -10.96 -20.49 -9.43
N ILE A 135 -10.70 -20.76 -10.70
CA ILE A 135 -9.77 -19.99 -11.53
C ILE A 135 -10.50 -19.56 -12.80
N SER A 136 -10.48 -18.25 -13.09
CA SER A 136 -11.21 -17.72 -14.24
C SER A 136 -10.60 -18.14 -15.58
N ASP A 137 -11.46 -18.18 -16.60
CA ASP A 137 -11.07 -18.51 -17.98
C ASP A 137 -9.93 -17.65 -18.49
N GLU A 138 -9.97 -16.34 -18.17
CA GLU A 138 -8.97 -15.36 -18.64
C GLU A 138 -7.56 -15.73 -18.20
N ILE A 139 -7.41 -16.15 -16.94
CA ILE A 139 -6.11 -16.56 -16.38
C ILE A 139 -5.60 -17.82 -17.08
N ILE A 140 -6.49 -18.79 -17.28
CA ILE A 140 -6.11 -20.06 -17.91
C ILE A 140 -5.77 -19.84 -19.40
N LEU A 141 -6.65 -19.14 -20.14
CA LEU A 141 -6.49 -18.88 -21.57
C LEU A 141 -5.24 -18.04 -21.89
N ALA A 142 -4.82 -17.15 -20.99
CA ALA A 142 -3.61 -16.37 -21.14
C ALA A 142 -2.34 -17.22 -21.20
N GLU A 143 -2.31 -18.31 -20.45
CA GLU A 143 -1.14 -19.21 -20.33
C GLU A 143 -1.09 -20.31 -21.41
N LEU A 144 -2.20 -20.55 -22.14
CA LEU A 144 -2.24 -21.61 -23.15
C LEU A 144 -1.40 -21.26 -24.38
N GLU A 145 -0.70 -22.28 -24.93
CA GLU A 145 -0.02 -22.18 -26.22
C GLU A 145 -1.02 -22.31 -27.39
N SER A 146 -2.07 -23.12 -27.21
CA SER A 146 -3.16 -23.23 -28.18
C SER A 146 -3.93 -21.91 -28.29
N LYS A 147 -4.22 -21.47 -29.49
CA LYS A 147 -5.02 -20.25 -29.77
C LYS A 147 -6.11 -20.55 -30.78
N SER A 148 -7.21 -19.80 -30.75
CA SER A 148 -8.20 -19.83 -31.82
C SER A 148 -7.54 -19.55 -33.17
N ARG A 149 -7.96 -20.24 -34.20
CA ARG A 149 -7.41 -20.24 -35.58
C ARG A 149 -6.01 -20.83 -35.72
N SER A 150 -5.46 -21.44 -34.68
CA SER A 150 -4.23 -22.24 -34.80
C SER A 150 -4.52 -23.70 -35.19
N VAL A 151 -3.51 -24.40 -35.65
CA VAL A 151 -3.64 -25.84 -36.04
C VAL A 151 -3.74 -26.67 -34.75
N TYR A 152 -4.67 -27.60 -34.70
CA TYR A 152 -4.78 -28.57 -33.61
C TYR A 152 -3.53 -29.45 -33.57
N SER A 153 -2.84 -29.43 -32.45
CA SER A 153 -1.63 -30.27 -32.22
C SER A 153 -1.76 -30.99 -30.89
N THR A 154 -1.75 -32.30 -30.94
CA THR A 154 -1.83 -33.12 -29.71
C THR A 154 -0.68 -32.86 -28.75
N ASP A 155 0.50 -32.50 -29.24
CA ASP A 155 1.66 -32.20 -28.38
C ASP A 155 1.54 -30.85 -27.67
N ILE A 156 0.99 -29.84 -28.36
CA ILE A 156 0.68 -28.54 -27.75
C ILE A 156 -0.43 -28.72 -26.69
N ILE A 157 -1.49 -29.44 -27.00
CA ILE A 157 -2.58 -29.71 -26.06
C ILE A 157 -2.09 -30.44 -24.80
N LYS A 158 -1.17 -31.42 -24.94
CA LYS A 158 -0.58 -32.07 -23.77
C LYS A 158 0.26 -31.11 -22.91
N LYS A 159 0.91 -30.12 -23.52
CA LYS A 159 1.61 -29.06 -22.78
C LYS A 159 0.61 -28.15 -22.08
N ASP A 160 -0.46 -27.77 -22.76
CA ASP A 160 -1.52 -26.94 -22.20
C ASP A 160 -2.21 -27.60 -21.01
N VAL A 161 -2.52 -28.90 -21.10
CA VAL A 161 -3.02 -29.69 -19.95
C VAL A 161 -2.08 -29.59 -18.76
N LYS A 162 -0.75 -29.73 -18.99
CA LYS A 162 0.24 -29.60 -17.91
C LYS A 162 0.30 -28.18 -17.34
N LYS A 163 0.16 -27.16 -18.20
CA LYS A 163 0.12 -25.76 -17.75
C LYS A 163 -1.10 -25.51 -16.89
N ILE A 164 -2.30 -25.92 -17.32
CA ILE A 164 -3.54 -25.81 -16.51
C ILE A 164 -3.35 -26.53 -15.17
N GLN A 165 -2.87 -27.76 -15.17
CA GLN A 165 -2.58 -28.48 -13.93
C GLN A 165 -1.56 -27.76 -13.04
N THR A 166 -0.60 -27.04 -13.63
CA THR A 166 0.41 -26.28 -12.87
C THR A 166 -0.21 -25.04 -12.25
N ILE A 167 -1.09 -24.33 -12.96
CA ILE A 167 -1.86 -23.18 -12.42
C ILE A 167 -2.66 -23.63 -11.20
N TYR A 168 -3.40 -24.72 -11.34
CA TYR A 168 -4.19 -25.26 -10.23
C TYR A 168 -3.33 -25.72 -9.05
N LYS A 169 -2.16 -26.33 -9.31
CA LYS A 169 -1.23 -26.70 -8.24
C LYS A 169 -0.68 -25.51 -7.48
N ARG A 170 -0.42 -24.37 -8.16
CA ARG A 170 -0.03 -23.12 -7.50
C ARG A 170 -1.16 -22.58 -6.58
N GLY A 171 -2.41 -22.78 -6.99
CA GLY A 171 -3.58 -22.46 -6.17
C GLY A 171 -3.89 -23.49 -5.07
N GLY A 172 -3.06 -24.54 -4.89
CA GLY A 172 -3.30 -25.56 -3.84
C GLY A 172 -4.10 -26.78 -4.29
N TYR A 173 -4.51 -26.87 -5.54
CA TYR A 173 -5.35 -27.99 -6.05
C TYR A 173 -4.48 -29.09 -6.69
N PHE A 174 -3.91 -29.97 -5.86
CA PHE A 174 -2.98 -31.02 -6.32
C PHE A 174 -3.66 -32.22 -6.97
N SER A 175 -4.95 -32.38 -6.81
CA SER A 175 -5.75 -33.47 -7.39
C SER A 175 -6.45 -33.08 -8.68
N THR A 176 -6.15 -31.92 -9.23
CA THR A 176 -6.76 -31.45 -10.48
C THR A 176 -6.44 -32.37 -11.63
N PHE A 177 -7.48 -32.80 -12.31
CA PHE A 177 -7.41 -33.57 -13.54
C PHE A 177 -8.02 -32.72 -14.67
N VAL A 178 -7.35 -32.72 -15.82
CA VAL A 178 -7.80 -31.97 -17.00
C VAL A 178 -7.90 -32.91 -18.19
N GLU A 179 -9.07 -32.98 -18.78
CA GLU A 179 -9.34 -33.80 -19.95
C GLU A 179 -9.62 -32.91 -21.18
N PRO A 180 -8.71 -32.93 -22.18
CA PRO A 180 -8.97 -32.19 -23.42
C PRO A 180 -9.96 -32.96 -24.29
N LYS A 181 -11.04 -32.32 -24.68
CA LYS A 181 -12.03 -32.84 -25.65
C LYS A 181 -12.08 -31.94 -26.87
N TYR A 182 -12.42 -32.50 -28.00
CA TYR A 182 -12.63 -31.71 -29.20
C TYR A 182 -13.93 -32.12 -29.91
N ILE A 183 -14.62 -31.14 -30.43
CA ILE A 183 -15.84 -31.30 -31.19
C ILE A 183 -15.55 -30.96 -32.66
N ARG A 184 -15.71 -31.93 -33.56
CA ARG A 184 -15.45 -31.71 -34.98
C ARG A 184 -16.57 -30.85 -35.56
N LEU A 185 -16.19 -29.86 -36.34
CA LEU A 185 -17.05 -28.98 -37.13
C LEU A 185 -16.83 -29.17 -38.63
N ASP A 186 -17.70 -28.59 -39.43
CA ASP A 186 -17.49 -28.57 -40.89
C ASP A 186 -16.22 -27.80 -41.27
N GLN A 187 -15.73 -28.04 -42.49
CA GLN A 187 -14.55 -27.40 -43.07
C GLN A 187 -13.24 -27.70 -42.31
N ASN A 188 -13.06 -28.92 -41.79
CA ASN A 188 -11.90 -29.36 -41.04
C ASN A 188 -11.52 -28.45 -39.87
N ARG A 189 -12.52 -28.07 -39.07
CA ARG A 189 -12.37 -27.27 -37.83
C ARG A 189 -12.75 -28.09 -36.60
N VAL A 190 -12.28 -27.66 -35.44
CA VAL A 190 -12.62 -28.26 -34.13
C VAL A 190 -12.81 -27.18 -33.07
N ASN A 191 -13.79 -27.37 -32.20
CA ASN A 191 -13.81 -26.68 -30.91
C ASN A 191 -13.04 -27.53 -29.90
N LEU A 192 -12.11 -26.89 -29.20
CA LEU A 192 -11.29 -27.51 -28.15
C LEU A 192 -11.87 -27.16 -26.78
N VAL A 193 -12.23 -28.16 -26.02
CA VAL A 193 -12.78 -27.99 -24.67
C VAL A 193 -11.82 -28.65 -23.68
N PHE A 194 -11.39 -27.88 -22.67
CA PHE A 194 -10.66 -28.43 -21.53
C PHE A 194 -11.63 -28.63 -20.38
N GLU A 195 -12.04 -29.87 -20.12
CA GLU A 195 -12.80 -30.19 -18.91
C GLU A 195 -11.87 -30.30 -17.71
N VAL A 196 -12.09 -29.43 -16.72
CA VAL A 196 -11.29 -29.34 -15.52
C VAL A 196 -12.06 -29.95 -14.34
N TYR A 197 -11.46 -30.91 -13.70
CA TYR A 197 -11.93 -31.48 -12.45
C TYR A 197 -11.00 -30.98 -11.33
N GLU A 198 -11.36 -29.91 -10.66
CA GLU A 198 -10.49 -29.13 -9.75
C GLU A 198 -10.00 -29.97 -8.56
N GLY A 199 -10.88 -30.81 -8.05
CA GLY A 199 -10.60 -31.61 -6.86
C GLY A 199 -10.78 -30.82 -5.58
N LYS A 200 -10.10 -31.25 -4.51
CA LYS A 200 -10.12 -30.56 -3.22
C LYS A 200 -8.80 -29.85 -3.01
N GLU A 201 -8.93 -28.68 -2.38
CA GLU A 201 -7.79 -27.86 -1.96
C GLU A 201 -6.91 -28.63 -0.96
N ALA A 202 -5.61 -28.57 -1.13
CA ALA A 202 -4.66 -29.23 -0.25
C ALA A 202 -4.08 -28.23 0.75
N THR A 203 -4.26 -28.54 2.02
CA THR A 203 -3.79 -27.70 3.14
C THR A 203 -2.56 -28.28 3.81
N ILE A 204 -1.84 -27.47 4.57
CA ILE A 204 -0.73 -27.89 5.41
C ILE A 204 -1.28 -28.27 6.77
N LYS A 205 -1.31 -29.55 7.07
CA LYS A 205 -1.79 -30.06 8.36
C LYS A 205 -0.79 -29.84 9.48
N LYS A 206 0.51 -29.95 9.18
CA LYS A 206 1.56 -29.85 10.19
C LYS A 206 2.89 -29.42 9.56
N ILE A 207 3.60 -28.54 10.26
CA ILE A 207 4.96 -28.15 9.94
C ILE A 207 5.86 -28.57 11.12
N ASN A 208 6.89 -29.36 10.82
CA ASN A 208 7.85 -29.84 11.80
C ASN A 208 9.24 -29.33 11.44
N PHE A 209 9.98 -28.94 12.46
CA PHE A 209 11.40 -28.67 12.36
C PHE A 209 12.19 -29.81 12.99
N ILE A 210 13.29 -30.19 12.39
CA ILE A 210 14.14 -31.29 12.83
C ILE A 210 15.55 -30.73 13.03
N ASN A 211 16.17 -31.02 14.17
CA ASN A 211 17.48 -30.54 14.60
C ASN A 211 17.54 -29.02 14.93
N ASN A 212 16.42 -28.38 15.23
CA ASN A 212 16.35 -27.05 15.80
C ASN A 212 16.56 -27.12 17.32
N GLN A 213 17.76 -26.80 17.79
CA GLN A 213 18.11 -26.82 19.21
C GLN A 213 18.10 -25.41 19.84
N VAL A 214 18.27 -24.38 19.04
CA VAL A 214 18.41 -22.99 19.46
C VAL A 214 17.06 -22.27 19.52
N PHE A 215 16.27 -22.42 18.49
CA PHE A 215 14.96 -21.77 18.43
C PHE A 215 13.84 -22.81 18.49
N SER A 216 12.76 -22.45 19.21
CA SER A 216 11.58 -23.32 19.33
C SER A 216 10.83 -23.45 18.00
N ASP A 217 10.06 -24.54 17.84
CA ASP A 217 9.18 -24.73 16.69
C ASP A 217 8.18 -23.56 16.53
N SER A 218 7.67 -23.00 17.63
CA SER A 218 6.78 -21.84 17.59
C SER A 218 7.47 -20.64 16.98
N THR A 219 8.68 -20.30 17.45
CA THR A 219 9.47 -19.19 16.92
C THR A 219 9.73 -19.37 15.42
N LEU A 220 10.09 -20.57 15.00
CA LEU A 220 10.40 -20.82 13.58
C LEU A 220 9.14 -20.82 12.71
N LYS A 221 7.96 -21.20 13.27
CA LYS A 221 6.67 -21.08 12.58
C LYS A 221 6.27 -19.63 12.34
N ASP A 222 6.60 -18.74 13.28
CA ASP A 222 6.33 -17.31 13.15
C ASP A 222 7.24 -16.61 12.10
N VAL A 223 8.40 -17.21 11.78
CA VAL A 223 9.34 -16.71 10.78
C VAL A 223 8.94 -17.05 9.36
N ILE A 224 8.36 -18.23 9.14
CA ILE A 224 8.00 -18.72 7.81
C ILE A 224 6.65 -18.14 7.33
N SER A 225 6.48 -18.08 6.00
CA SER A 225 5.24 -17.62 5.38
C SER A 225 4.15 -18.68 5.34
N SER A 226 4.52 -19.97 5.35
CA SER A 226 3.56 -21.08 5.39
C SER A 226 3.00 -21.29 6.80
N SER A 227 1.69 -21.49 6.91
CA SER A 227 1.02 -21.78 8.18
C SER A 227 0.33 -23.14 8.19
N GLU A 228 0.08 -23.68 9.39
CA GLU A 228 -0.74 -24.89 9.56
C GLU A 228 -2.22 -24.53 9.44
N PHE A 229 -3.02 -25.41 8.82
CA PHE A 229 -4.47 -25.21 8.71
C PHE A 229 -5.12 -25.02 10.07
N ARG A 230 -5.91 -23.92 10.19
CA ARG A 230 -6.70 -23.58 11.37
C ARG A 230 -8.13 -23.32 10.97
N TRP A 231 -9.08 -24.01 11.57
CA TRP A 231 -10.51 -23.97 11.21
C TRP A 231 -11.17 -22.58 11.34
N TYR A 232 -10.52 -21.65 12.03
CA TYR A 232 -11.01 -20.28 12.27
C TYR A 232 -10.35 -19.23 11.37
N GLU A 233 -9.38 -19.60 10.55
CA GLU A 233 -8.73 -18.71 9.56
C GLU A 233 -9.45 -18.82 8.21
N PHE A 234 -10.55 -18.07 8.05
CA PHE A 234 -11.40 -18.15 6.85
C PHE A 234 -10.89 -17.36 5.67
N TRP A 235 -9.90 -16.48 5.84
CA TRP A 235 -9.46 -15.51 4.83
C TRP A 235 -7.98 -15.60 4.45
N GLY A 236 -7.20 -16.44 5.10
CA GLY A 236 -5.81 -16.69 4.79
C GLY A 236 -5.63 -17.74 3.70
N SER A 237 -4.61 -17.61 2.87
CA SER A 237 -4.18 -18.64 1.91
C SER A 237 -2.85 -19.27 2.30
N ASN A 238 -2.29 -18.91 3.47
CA ASN A 238 -0.97 -19.35 3.91
C ASN A 238 -0.93 -20.82 4.37
N ASP A 239 -2.08 -21.37 4.69
CA ASP A 239 -2.27 -22.78 5.02
C ASP A 239 -2.39 -23.70 3.80
N ARG A 240 -2.48 -23.14 2.58
CA ARG A 240 -2.44 -23.91 1.33
C ARG A 240 -1.04 -24.39 1.04
N PHE A 241 -0.91 -25.63 0.58
CA PHE A 241 0.39 -26.15 0.20
C PHE A 241 0.87 -25.59 -1.13
N ASP A 242 1.96 -24.83 -1.11
CA ASP A 242 2.65 -24.30 -2.27
C ASP A 242 4.15 -24.61 -2.16
N ARG A 243 4.71 -25.23 -3.22
CA ARG A 243 6.13 -25.60 -3.26
C ARG A 243 7.05 -24.40 -3.35
N ASP A 244 6.64 -23.35 -4.05
CA ASP A 244 7.45 -22.14 -4.20
C ASP A 244 7.49 -21.37 -2.87
N ARG A 245 6.38 -21.34 -2.13
CA ARG A 245 6.32 -20.81 -0.77
C ARG A 245 7.22 -21.59 0.19
N ILE A 246 7.24 -22.92 0.12
CA ILE A 246 8.17 -23.73 0.92
C ILE A 246 9.63 -23.43 0.59
N ASN A 247 9.97 -23.10 -0.66
CA ASN A 247 11.31 -22.65 -1.01
C ASN A 247 11.63 -21.28 -0.43
N TYR A 248 10.67 -20.35 -0.49
CA TYR A 248 10.78 -19.03 0.14
C TYR A 248 10.94 -19.14 1.67
N ASP A 249 10.23 -20.05 2.32
CA ASP A 249 10.39 -20.33 3.75
C ASP A 249 11.80 -20.73 4.14
N LYS A 250 12.52 -21.47 3.27
CA LYS A 250 13.93 -21.78 3.52
C LYS A 250 14.82 -20.55 3.54
N ASP A 251 14.52 -19.58 2.67
CA ASP A 251 15.26 -18.32 2.63
C ASP A 251 14.94 -17.46 3.86
N LEU A 252 13.67 -17.40 4.28
CA LEU A 252 13.27 -16.72 5.51
C LEU A 252 13.95 -17.32 6.75
N LEU A 253 13.98 -18.65 6.85
CA LEU A 253 14.70 -19.34 7.94
C LEU A 253 16.18 -19.01 7.92
N LYS A 254 16.81 -19.02 6.75
CA LYS A 254 18.23 -18.69 6.57
C LYS A 254 18.51 -17.26 7.00
N ASP A 255 17.71 -16.30 6.59
CA ASP A 255 17.83 -14.90 6.95
C ASP A 255 17.67 -14.69 8.45
N TYR A 256 16.68 -15.37 9.05
CA TYR A 256 16.46 -15.30 10.49
C TYR A 256 17.67 -15.81 11.30
N TYR A 257 18.22 -16.97 10.92
CA TYR A 257 19.41 -17.51 11.60
C TYR A 257 20.65 -16.63 11.36
N TYR A 258 20.83 -16.07 10.17
CA TYR A 258 21.93 -15.16 9.84
C TYR A 258 21.83 -13.85 10.65
N LYS A 259 20.64 -13.30 10.84
CA LYS A 259 20.41 -12.14 11.71
C LYS A 259 20.78 -12.43 13.17
N ASN A 260 20.64 -13.69 13.61
CA ASN A 260 20.89 -14.10 14.98
C ASN A 260 22.29 -14.69 15.24
N GLY A 261 23.21 -14.59 14.29
CA GLY A 261 24.61 -14.97 14.48
C GLY A 261 25.03 -16.32 13.93
N TYR A 262 24.17 -17.05 13.25
CA TYR A 262 24.43 -18.42 12.77
C TYR A 262 24.79 -18.44 11.30
N ILE A 263 25.99 -17.98 10.93
CA ILE A 263 26.45 -17.85 9.54
C ILE A 263 26.60 -19.22 8.83
N ASP A 264 26.72 -20.32 9.55
CA ASP A 264 26.83 -21.68 9.01
C ASP A 264 25.46 -22.36 8.86
N PHE A 265 24.37 -21.67 9.18
CA PHE A 265 23.05 -22.23 9.07
C PHE A 265 22.72 -22.64 7.63
N ARG A 266 22.09 -23.77 7.48
CA ARG A 266 21.54 -24.25 6.20
C ARG A 266 20.33 -25.15 6.44
N VAL A 267 19.38 -25.07 5.55
CA VAL A 267 18.30 -26.03 5.46
C VAL A 267 18.80 -27.22 4.64
N ILE A 268 18.96 -28.39 5.27
CA ILE A 268 19.44 -29.61 4.61
C ILE A 268 18.39 -30.09 3.61
N SER A 269 17.13 -30.12 4.04
CA SER A 269 16.01 -30.50 3.17
C SER A 269 14.69 -29.96 3.70
N ALA A 270 13.75 -29.66 2.79
CA ALA A 270 12.36 -29.42 3.13
C ALA A 270 11.52 -30.43 2.33
N ASN A 271 11.00 -31.42 3.05
CA ASN A 271 10.25 -32.51 2.46
C ASN A 271 8.77 -32.37 2.80
N SER A 272 7.93 -32.42 1.77
CA SER A 272 6.49 -32.44 1.91
C SER A 272 5.94 -33.84 1.61
N SER A 273 5.10 -34.33 2.48
CA SER A 273 4.45 -35.64 2.31
C SER A 273 2.93 -35.51 2.38
N LEU A 274 2.25 -36.05 1.37
CA LEU A 274 0.79 -36.06 1.33
C LEU A 274 0.27 -37.11 2.33
N VAL A 275 -0.64 -36.70 3.18
CA VAL A 275 -1.29 -37.60 4.15
C VAL A 275 -2.24 -38.58 3.43
N LYS A 276 -2.53 -39.74 4.04
CA LYS A 276 -3.37 -40.81 3.44
C LYS A 276 -4.75 -40.31 2.98
N ASN A 277 -5.27 -39.22 3.53
CA ASN A 277 -6.54 -38.62 3.12
C ASN A 277 -6.48 -37.90 1.76
N LYS A 278 -5.28 -37.81 1.13
CA LYS A 278 -5.01 -37.11 -0.14
C LYS A 278 -5.41 -35.63 -0.20
N LYS A 279 -5.57 -34.98 0.96
CA LYS A 279 -5.97 -33.57 1.06
C LYS A 279 -4.93 -32.72 1.78
N ASP A 280 -4.19 -33.32 2.74
CA ASP A 280 -3.32 -32.56 3.61
C ASP A 280 -1.87 -32.93 3.40
N PHE A 281 -0.99 -31.95 3.56
CA PHE A 281 0.45 -32.14 3.56
C PHE A 281 1.04 -32.03 4.98
N ILE A 282 2.09 -32.78 5.23
CA ILE A 282 3.01 -32.55 6.34
C ILE A 282 4.31 -32.08 5.75
N VAL A 283 4.79 -30.93 6.22
CA VAL A 283 6.07 -30.34 5.79
C VAL A 283 7.09 -30.54 6.89
N ASN A 284 8.27 -31.06 6.54
CA ASN A 284 9.37 -31.28 7.48
C ASN A 284 10.61 -30.53 6.99
N PHE A 285 11.04 -29.53 7.75
CA PHE A 285 12.29 -28.82 7.54
C PHE A 285 13.40 -29.50 8.37
N ASN A 286 14.41 -30.02 7.71
CA ASN A 286 15.61 -30.58 8.37
C ASN A 286 16.71 -29.51 8.35
N LEU A 287 17.11 -29.06 9.53
CA LEU A 287 18.00 -27.91 9.72
C LEU A 287 19.39 -28.34 10.15
N SER A 288 20.36 -27.50 9.86
CA SER A 288 21.71 -27.57 10.43
C SER A 288 22.06 -26.16 10.93
N GLU A 289 21.96 -25.94 12.22
CA GLU A 289 22.05 -24.60 12.80
C GLU A 289 23.46 -24.02 12.79
N GLY A 290 24.48 -24.90 12.87
CA GLY A 290 25.88 -24.45 12.96
C GLY A 290 26.23 -23.85 14.33
N LYS A 291 27.29 -23.05 14.40
CA LYS A 291 27.72 -22.34 15.60
C LYS A 291 27.36 -20.86 15.51
N ARG A 292 27.15 -20.24 16.67
CA ARG A 292 26.96 -18.80 16.78
C ARG A 292 28.30 -18.10 16.83
N TYR A 293 28.49 -17.07 15.98
CA TYR A 293 29.78 -16.36 15.87
C TYR A 293 29.71 -14.96 16.47
N LYS A 294 30.81 -14.54 17.12
CA LYS A 294 31.05 -13.16 17.55
C LYS A 294 32.02 -12.46 16.60
N VAL A 295 31.84 -11.18 16.46
CA VAL A 295 32.73 -10.31 15.69
C VAL A 295 34.01 -10.07 16.53
N ASN A 296 35.17 -10.45 15.98
CA ASN A 296 36.47 -10.20 16.62
C ASN A 296 37.04 -8.85 16.22
N LYS A 297 37.03 -8.55 14.90
CA LYS A 297 37.49 -7.27 14.37
C LYS A 297 36.57 -6.82 13.24
N VAL A 298 36.31 -5.52 13.19
CA VAL A 298 35.68 -4.84 12.05
C VAL A 298 36.71 -3.90 11.44
N GLY A 299 36.92 -3.96 10.15
CA GLY A 299 37.86 -3.13 9.41
C GLY A 299 37.25 -2.53 8.16
N VAL A 300 37.77 -1.41 7.73
CA VAL A 300 37.40 -0.72 6.48
C VAL A 300 38.65 -0.56 5.63
N ARG A 301 38.55 -0.93 4.35
CA ARG A 301 39.50 -0.59 3.30
C ARG A 301 38.78 0.23 2.26
N SER A 302 39.12 1.48 2.08
CA SER A 302 38.46 2.38 1.17
C SER A 302 39.44 2.96 0.16
N SER A 303 39.04 2.98 -1.11
CA SER A 303 39.71 3.76 -2.18
C SER A 303 39.19 5.19 -2.30
N ILE A 304 38.17 5.58 -1.52
CA ILE A 304 37.54 6.90 -1.56
C ILE A 304 38.44 7.96 -0.95
N LYS A 305 38.79 8.99 -1.72
CA LYS A 305 39.75 10.03 -1.29
C LYS A 305 39.16 11.07 -0.35
N LYS A 306 37.83 11.29 -0.38
CA LYS A 306 37.16 12.35 0.41
C LYS A 306 36.71 11.91 1.81
N LEU A 307 36.71 10.61 2.09
CA LEU A 307 36.31 10.04 3.37
C LEU A 307 37.44 9.17 3.91
N THR A 308 37.85 9.40 5.14
CA THR A 308 38.85 8.57 5.77
C THR A 308 38.25 7.25 6.24
N SER A 309 39.06 6.20 6.38
CA SER A 309 38.62 4.91 6.91
C SER A 309 37.99 5.02 8.31
N GLU A 310 38.47 5.97 9.12
CA GLU A 310 37.96 6.25 10.46
C GLU A 310 36.51 6.81 10.37
N GLN A 311 36.26 7.81 9.51
CA GLN A 311 34.93 8.37 9.30
C GLN A 311 33.95 7.33 8.80
N ILE A 312 34.39 6.44 7.91
CA ILE A 312 33.55 5.35 7.43
C ILE A 312 33.30 4.31 8.54
N SER A 313 34.26 4.08 9.42
CA SER A 313 34.10 3.15 10.55
C SER A 313 33.02 3.60 11.53
N GLU A 314 32.80 4.90 11.69
CA GLU A 314 31.71 5.46 12.52
C GLU A 314 30.31 5.20 11.96
N LEU A 315 30.20 4.83 10.67
CA LEU A 315 28.94 4.51 10.02
C LEU A 315 28.52 3.04 10.16
N LEU A 316 29.41 2.22 10.71
CA LEU A 316 29.20 0.79 10.86
C LEU A 316 28.24 0.52 12.02
N SER A 317 27.27 -0.36 11.78
CA SER A 317 26.29 -0.82 12.78
C SER A 317 26.81 -2.03 13.59
N LEU A 318 28.08 -2.39 13.45
CA LEU A 318 28.72 -3.54 14.09
C LEU A 318 30.00 -3.11 14.83
N GLU A 319 30.14 -3.62 16.05
CA GLU A 319 31.32 -3.40 16.87
C GLU A 319 32.05 -4.73 17.23
N PRO A 320 33.36 -4.69 17.53
CA PRO A 320 34.05 -5.85 18.07
C PRO A 320 33.40 -6.34 19.38
N GLY A 321 33.07 -7.61 19.45
CA GLY A 321 32.38 -8.22 20.60
C GLY A 321 30.91 -8.52 20.37
N ASP A 322 30.29 -7.91 19.36
CA ASP A 322 28.89 -8.15 18.98
C ASP A 322 28.71 -9.56 18.40
N TRP A 323 27.48 -10.05 18.43
CA TRP A 323 27.14 -11.22 17.67
C TRP A 323 27.05 -10.85 16.18
N TYR A 324 27.50 -11.75 15.32
CA TYR A 324 27.30 -11.59 13.89
C TYR A 324 25.82 -11.36 13.57
N SER A 325 25.54 -10.40 12.72
CA SER A 325 24.19 -10.10 12.22
C SER A 325 24.28 -9.68 10.76
N SER A 326 23.57 -10.40 9.90
CA SER A 326 23.47 -10.01 8.48
C SER A 326 22.75 -8.68 8.32
N GLN A 327 21.79 -8.38 9.19
CA GLN A 327 21.05 -7.12 9.19
C GLN A 327 21.97 -5.92 9.50
N ASP A 328 22.91 -6.07 10.47
CA ASP A 328 23.82 -4.99 10.82
C ASP A 328 24.88 -4.77 9.73
N ILE A 329 25.27 -5.82 9.00
CA ILE A 329 26.10 -5.68 7.80
C ILE A 329 25.36 -4.91 6.71
N GLU A 330 24.10 -5.27 6.42
CA GLU A 330 23.27 -4.56 5.44
C GLU A 330 23.04 -3.10 5.85
N SER A 331 22.78 -2.85 7.13
CA SER A 331 22.64 -1.49 7.68
C SER A 331 23.94 -0.70 7.52
N SER A 332 25.09 -1.31 7.80
CA SER A 332 26.40 -0.68 7.59
C SER A 332 26.63 -0.34 6.11
N ILE A 333 26.33 -1.26 5.19
CA ILE A 333 26.42 -1.02 3.74
C ILE A 333 25.50 0.13 3.32
N LYS A 334 24.28 0.15 3.84
CA LYS A 334 23.31 1.22 3.57
C LYS A 334 23.82 2.56 4.05
N ASN A 335 24.29 2.66 5.30
CA ASN A 335 24.82 3.90 5.89
C ASN A 335 26.02 4.44 5.09
N ILE A 336 26.95 3.56 4.72
CA ILE A 336 28.11 3.92 3.90
C ILE A 336 27.66 4.44 2.53
N ASN A 337 26.72 3.74 1.87
CA ASN A 337 26.18 4.18 0.57
C ASN A 337 25.46 5.53 0.66
N GLU A 338 24.73 5.79 1.74
CA GLU A 338 24.05 7.07 1.97
C GLU A 338 25.07 8.21 2.04
N VAL A 339 26.05 8.10 2.92
CA VAL A 339 27.07 9.13 3.10
C VAL A 339 27.94 9.28 1.85
N THR A 340 28.38 8.20 1.21
CA THR A 340 29.20 8.30 0.00
C THR A 340 28.44 8.93 -1.17
N SER A 341 27.12 8.69 -1.27
CA SER A 341 26.25 9.32 -2.27
C SER A 341 26.17 10.84 -2.10
N GLU A 342 26.13 11.36 -0.86
CA GLU A 342 26.16 12.80 -0.58
C GLU A 342 27.47 13.46 -1.06
N TYR A 343 28.58 12.72 -1.03
CA TYR A 343 29.87 13.18 -1.60
C TYR A 343 29.98 13.01 -3.12
N GLY A 344 28.90 12.57 -3.80
CA GLY A 344 28.81 12.43 -5.25
C GLY A 344 29.47 11.16 -5.80
N TYR A 345 29.62 10.12 -5.01
CA TYR A 345 30.06 8.81 -5.44
C TYR A 345 28.84 7.91 -5.73
N ALA A 346 28.49 7.77 -6.99
CA ALA A 346 27.26 7.14 -7.45
C ALA A 346 27.27 5.61 -7.41
N PHE A 347 28.41 5.01 -7.66
CA PHE A 347 28.57 3.57 -7.77
C PHE A 347 29.72 3.11 -6.89
N VAL A 348 29.47 3.12 -5.58
CA VAL A 348 30.41 2.57 -4.62
C VAL A 348 30.12 1.09 -4.50
N GLU A 349 31.07 0.26 -4.82
CA GLU A 349 30.99 -1.16 -4.59
C GLU A 349 31.49 -1.44 -3.15
N ILE A 350 30.59 -1.96 -2.31
CA ILE A 350 30.91 -2.29 -0.92
C ILE A 350 30.80 -3.80 -0.75
N ILE A 351 31.93 -4.46 -0.59
CA ILE A 351 31.99 -5.90 -0.43
C ILE A 351 32.37 -6.25 0.99
N PRO A 352 31.45 -6.79 1.80
CA PRO A 352 31.77 -7.29 3.13
C PRO A 352 32.53 -8.62 3.02
N ARG A 353 33.78 -8.66 3.44
CA ARG A 353 34.60 -9.90 3.51
C ARG A 353 34.60 -10.44 4.92
N ILE A 354 34.04 -11.63 5.08
CA ILE A 354 33.94 -12.33 6.34
C ILE A 354 35.00 -13.42 6.37
N LYS A 355 35.89 -13.36 7.39
CA LYS A 355 36.94 -14.36 7.61
C LYS A 355 36.76 -15.01 8.97
N LYS A 356 36.60 -16.32 9.02
CA LYS A 356 36.60 -17.08 10.28
C LYS A 356 37.99 -17.11 10.88
N VAL A 357 38.11 -16.66 12.11
CA VAL A 357 39.38 -16.67 12.89
C VAL A 357 39.51 -18.02 13.61
N ASN A 358 38.37 -18.46 14.20
CA ASN A 358 38.28 -19.76 14.85
C ASN A 358 36.80 -20.23 14.83
N GLN A 359 36.43 -21.19 15.67
CA GLN A 359 35.07 -21.75 15.72
C GLN A 359 34.01 -20.82 16.35
N GLN A 360 34.38 -19.66 16.88
CA GLN A 360 33.51 -18.74 17.60
C GLN A 360 33.64 -17.27 17.17
N TYR A 361 34.73 -16.93 16.46
CA TYR A 361 35.04 -15.56 16.08
C TYR A 361 35.26 -15.38 14.60
N ILE A 362 34.79 -14.24 14.09
CA ILE A 362 34.93 -13.81 12.68
C ILE A 362 35.54 -12.41 12.63
N ASP A 363 36.37 -12.15 11.64
CA ASP A 363 36.74 -10.79 11.23
C ASP A 363 35.89 -10.37 10.04
N ILE A 364 35.41 -9.13 10.07
CA ILE A 364 34.63 -8.54 8.96
C ILE A 364 35.42 -7.36 8.43
N THR A 365 35.62 -7.31 7.12
CA THR A 365 36.29 -6.19 6.45
C THR A 365 35.40 -5.70 5.31
N PHE A 366 35.04 -4.42 5.35
CA PHE A 366 34.32 -3.77 4.26
C PHE A 366 35.34 -3.25 3.25
N ASP A 367 35.43 -3.89 2.09
CA ASP A 367 36.22 -3.41 0.97
C ASP A 367 35.33 -2.47 0.15
N ILE A 368 35.75 -1.19 0.06
CA ILE A 368 34.99 -0.11 -0.55
C ILE A 368 35.76 0.38 -1.75
N ASP A 369 35.23 0.18 -2.93
CA ASP A 369 35.83 0.66 -4.16
C ASP A 369 35.07 1.87 -4.71
N GLN A 370 35.86 2.87 -5.11
CA GLN A 370 35.34 4.09 -5.69
C GLN A 370 34.95 3.83 -7.14
N GLY A 371 33.66 3.78 -7.45
CA GLY A 371 33.17 3.76 -8.82
C GLY A 371 33.44 5.05 -9.59
N SER A 372 33.17 5.06 -10.88
CA SER A 372 33.26 6.25 -11.73
C SER A 372 32.22 7.29 -11.30
N LYS A 373 32.59 8.58 -11.34
CA LYS A 373 31.63 9.67 -11.19
C LYS A 373 30.84 9.79 -12.49
N ILE A 374 29.55 9.57 -12.40
CA ILE A 374 28.62 9.70 -13.53
C ILE A 374 27.68 10.86 -13.24
N TYR A 375 27.40 11.67 -14.25
CA TYR A 375 26.52 12.83 -14.17
C TYR A 375 25.23 12.55 -14.94
N ILE A 376 24.12 13.07 -14.48
CA ILE A 376 22.83 12.95 -15.14
C ILE A 376 22.81 13.90 -16.34
N ASP A 377 22.69 13.35 -17.54
CA ASP A 377 22.56 14.15 -18.77
C ASP A 377 21.11 14.57 -18.99
N ARG A 378 20.17 13.64 -18.83
CA ARG A 378 18.74 13.87 -19.05
C ARG A 378 17.88 12.92 -18.21
N ILE A 379 16.70 13.39 -17.82
CA ILE A 379 15.65 12.61 -17.19
C ILE A 379 14.46 12.57 -18.15
N ASN A 380 14.14 11.39 -18.68
CA ASN A 380 12.99 11.16 -19.55
C ASN A 380 11.83 10.57 -18.73
N ILE A 381 10.62 11.02 -19.01
CA ILE A 381 9.39 10.50 -18.40
C ILE A 381 8.57 9.85 -19.50
N ILE A 382 8.13 8.61 -19.28
CA ILE A 382 7.44 7.80 -20.28
C ILE A 382 6.24 7.12 -19.61
N GLY A 383 5.08 7.11 -20.30
CA GLY A 383 3.89 6.39 -19.87
C GLY A 383 2.86 7.22 -19.11
N ASN A 384 3.14 8.49 -18.84
CA ASN A 384 2.18 9.40 -18.24
C ASN A 384 1.21 9.96 -19.30
N ILE A 385 0.02 9.39 -19.36
CA ILE A 385 -1.02 9.75 -20.35
C ILE A 385 -1.90 10.90 -19.82
N LYS A 386 -2.26 10.85 -18.53
CA LYS A 386 -3.12 11.83 -17.85
C LYS A 386 -2.33 12.79 -16.97
N THR A 387 -1.33 12.26 -16.27
CA THR A 387 -0.53 13.02 -15.29
C THR A 387 0.46 13.92 -15.98
N GLU A 388 0.47 15.20 -15.63
CA GLU A 388 1.42 16.17 -16.18
C GLU A 388 2.87 15.83 -15.75
N ASP A 389 3.84 16.05 -16.63
CA ASP A 389 5.29 15.82 -16.37
C ASP A 389 5.75 16.46 -15.07
N LYS A 390 5.31 17.69 -14.79
CA LYS A 390 5.71 18.43 -13.58
C LYS A 390 5.33 17.70 -12.29
N VAL A 391 4.23 16.91 -12.30
CA VAL A 391 3.80 16.11 -11.15
C VAL A 391 4.79 14.99 -10.84
N ILE A 392 5.35 14.39 -11.88
CA ILE A 392 6.36 13.35 -11.74
C ILE A 392 7.72 13.97 -11.38
N ARG A 393 8.12 15.04 -12.06
CA ARG A 393 9.42 15.71 -11.84
C ARG A 393 9.62 16.21 -10.41
N ARG A 394 8.59 16.71 -9.75
CA ARG A 394 8.70 17.18 -8.36
C ARG A 394 8.91 16.08 -7.32
N GLU A 395 8.48 14.84 -7.63
CA GLU A 395 8.73 13.67 -6.78
C GLU A 395 10.16 13.09 -7.00
N VAL A 396 10.87 13.59 -8.00
CA VAL A 396 12.20 13.13 -8.39
C VAL A 396 13.26 14.04 -7.76
N GLU A 397 14.09 13.45 -6.90
CA GLU A 397 15.18 14.17 -6.22
C GLU A 397 16.45 14.34 -7.08
N LEU A 398 16.47 13.66 -8.23
CA LEU A 398 17.55 13.75 -9.19
C LEU A 398 17.36 15.00 -10.06
N VAL A 399 18.46 15.70 -10.34
CA VAL A 399 18.48 16.90 -11.18
C VAL A 399 19.44 16.69 -12.35
N GLU A 400 19.06 17.15 -13.54
CA GLU A 400 19.91 17.11 -14.74
C GLU A 400 21.16 17.97 -14.52
N GLY A 401 22.33 17.39 -14.79
CA GLY A 401 23.64 18.02 -14.55
C GLY A 401 24.29 17.66 -13.20
N ASP A 402 23.53 17.13 -12.27
CA ASP A 402 24.06 16.69 -10.97
C ASP A 402 24.80 15.33 -11.07
N PRO A 403 25.71 15.04 -10.12
CA PRO A 403 26.24 13.70 -9.97
C PRO A 403 25.11 12.71 -9.68
N PHE A 404 25.13 11.57 -10.36
CA PHE A 404 24.16 10.51 -10.10
C PHE A 404 24.28 9.98 -8.66
N SER A 405 23.15 9.79 -8.01
CA SER A 405 23.04 9.20 -6.68
C SER A 405 22.02 8.08 -6.68
N SER A 406 22.46 6.87 -6.35
CA SER A 406 21.58 5.70 -6.21
C SER A 406 20.59 5.85 -5.05
N LEU A 407 20.95 6.63 -4.02
CA LEU A 407 20.04 6.96 -2.92
C LEU A 407 18.90 7.85 -3.41
N LYS A 408 19.22 8.97 -4.08
CA LYS A 408 18.23 9.87 -4.66
C LYS A 408 17.33 9.15 -5.68
N LEU A 409 17.91 8.21 -6.46
CA LEU A 409 17.13 7.38 -7.40
C LEU A 409 16.09 6.54 -6.66
N ARG A 410 16.51 5.80 -5.62
CA ARG A 410 15.60 4.99 -4.80
C ARG A 410 14.56 5.83 -4.06
N GLN A 411 14.98 7.01 -3.57
CA GLN A 411 14.04 7.92 -2.91
C GLN A 411 13.01 8.46 -3.91
N SER A 412 13.42 8.83 -5.10
CA SER A 412 12.53 9.23 -6.20
C SER A 412 11.55 8.11 -6.57
N GLU A 413 12.04 6.87 -6.68
CA GLU A 413 11.16 5.72 -6.92
C GLU A 413 10.15 5.53 -5.78
N LYS A 414 10.60 5.63 -4.54
CA LYS A 414 9.74 5.53 -3.36
C LYS A 414 8.70 6.65 -3.33
N ASN A 415 9.09 7.89 -3.60
CA ASN A 415 8.18 9.04 -3.65
C ASN A 415 7.11 8.83 -4.72
N LEU A 416 7.50 8.46 -5.94
CA LEU A 416 6.58 8.17 -7.04
C LEU A 416 5.63 7.02 -6.71
N ARG A 417 6.10 5.92 -6.13
CA ARG A 417 5.25 4.81 -5.68
C ARG A 417 4.31 5.22 -4.56
N SER A 418 4.78 6.03 -3.60
CA SER A 418 3.98 6.49 -2.46
C SER A 418 2.95 7.56 -2.82
N SER A 419 3.11 8.24 -3.96
CA SER A 419 2.12 9.21 -4.46
C SER A 419 0.75 8.58 -4.72
N GLY A 420 0.71 7.26 -4.96
CA GLY A 420 -0.51 6.53 -5.23
C GLY A 420 -1.12 6.79 -6.62
N LEU A 421 -0.41 7.49 -7.51
CA LEU A 421 -0.87 7.82 -8.86
C LEU A 421 -0.55 6.73 -9.88
N PHE A 422 0.41 5.86 -9.57
CA PHE A 422 0.95 4.87 -10.49
C PHE A 422 0.77 3.45 -9.97
N GLU A 423 0.42 2.52 -10.85
CA GLU A 423 0.37 1.10 -10.57
C GLU A 423 1.78 0.50 -10.59
N ASN A 424 2.59 0.94 -11.56
CA ASN A 424 3.98 0.53 -11.69
C ASN A 424 4.88 1.74 -11.95
N VAL A 425 6.06 1.72 -11.32
CA VAL A 425 7.12 2.72 -11.50
C VAL A 425 8.41 1.96 -11.67
N ASN A 426 9.12 2.21 -12.77
CA ASN A 426 10.38 1.58 -13.11
C ASN A 426 11.38 2.66 -13.53
N LEU A 427 12.47 2.77 -12.80
CA LEU A 427 13.54 3.73 -13.09
C LEU A 427 14.73 2.97 -13.67
N LYS A 428 15.10 3.30 -14.90
CA LYS A 428 16.25 2.74 -15.60
C LYS A 428 17.33 3.80 -15.73
N VAL A 429 18.57 3.37 -15.60
CA VAL A 429 19.74 4.22 -15.76
C VAL A 429 20.58 3.65 -16.88
N ASP A 430 20.67 4.39 -17.97
CA ASP A 430 21.46 4.02 -19.13
C ASP A 430 22.72 4.87 -19.20
N GLU A 431 23.90 4.23 -19.14
CA GLU A 431 25.18 4.89 -19.29
C GLU A 431 25.46 5.22 -20.77
N LEU A 432 25.78 6.46 -21.05
CA LEU A 432 26.17 6.91 -22.38
C LEU A 432 27.61 6.45 -22.69
N THR A 433 27.76 5.47 -23.58
CA THR A 433 29.03 4.83 -23.92
C THR A 433 30.10 5.86 -24.27
N GLY A 434 31.25 5.80 -23.59
CA GLY A 434 32.40 6.70 -23.82
C GLY A 434 32.30 8.08 -23.18
N THR A 435 31.31 8.33 -22.34
CA THR A 435 31.13 9.57 -21.57
C THR A 435 30.91 9.24 -20.10
N ASN A 436 31.16 10.21 -19.21
CA ASN A 436 30.82 10.10 -17.78
C ASN A 436 29.38 10.62 -17.54
N LYS A 437 28.43 10.26 -18.40
CA LYS A 437 27.05 10.72 -18.35
C LYS A 437 26.08 9.55 -18.42
N SER A 438 24.93 9.70 -17.78
CA SER A 438 23.84 8.73 -17.82
C SER A 438 22.51 9.41 -18.12
N THR A 439 21.61 8.69 -18.75
CA THR A 439 20.20 9.06 -18.89
C THR A 439 19.38 8.27 -17.87
N VAL A 440 18.44 8.94 -17.23
CA VAL A 440 17.49 8.29 -16.33
C VAL A 440 16.13 8.24 -17.00
N ASP A 441 15.65 7.05 -17.30
CA ASP A 441 14.33 6.83 -17.87
C ASP A 441 13.35 6.42 -16.76
N ILE A 442 12.32 7.22 -16.56
CA ILE A 442 11.24 7.00 -15.59
C ILE A 442 10.03 6.49 -16.37
N GLU A 443 9.83 5.17 -16.34
CA GLU A 443 8.69 4.51 -16.95
C GLU A 443 7.58 4.36 -15.91
N VAL A 444 6.42 4.97 -16.13
CA VAL A 444 5.27 4.88 -15.24
C VAL A 444 4.08 4.22 -15.94
N THR A 445 3.30 3.46 -15.18
CA THR A 445 1.99 2.97 -15.60
C THR A 445 0.96 3.61 -14.66
N GLU A 446 0.07 4.43 -15.21
CA GLU A 446 -0.94 5.11 -14.41
C GLU A 446 -2.01 4.15 -13.92
N ARG A 447 -2.46 4.35 -12.69
CA ARG A 447 -3.63 3.66 -12.13
C ARG A 447 -4.86 4.55 -12.13
N SER A 448 -6.04 3.95 -11.93
CA SER A 448 -7.24 4.72 -11.64
C SER A 448 -7.09 5.43 -10.29
N THR A 449 -7.23 6.75 -10.27
CA THR A 449 -7.09 7.61 -9.07
C THR A 449 -8.44 7.99 -8.48
N GLY A 450 -9.53 7.61 -9.15
CA GLY A 450 -10.89 7.75 -8.64
C GLY A 450 -11.23 6.61 -7.67
N GLU A 451 -11.68 6.97 -6.47
CA GLU A 451 -12.12 6.05 -5.42
C GLU A 451 -13.59 6.27 -5.12
N PHE A 452 -14.33 5.18 -5.03
CA PHE A 452 -15.69 5.15 -4.50
C PHE A 452 -15.71 4.28 -3.26
N SER A 453 -16.15 4.84 -2.14
CA SER A 453 -16.22 4.13 -0.87
C SER A 453 -17.64 4.12 -0.32
N VAL A 454 -18.06 2.97 0.20
CA VAL A 454 -19.31 2.82 0.95
C VAL A 454 -18.98 2.14 2.27
N GLY A 455 -19.39 2.76 3.36
CA GLY A 455 -19.22 2.22 4.69
C GLY A 455 -20.54 2.16 5.44
N ALA A 456 -20.68 1.14 6.27
CA ALA A 456 -21.79 1.01 7.20
C ALA A 456 -21.27 0.58 8.56
N GLY A 457 -21.93 1.04 9.63
CA GLY A 457 -21.52 0.69 10.96
C GLY A 457 -22.62 0.94 11.99
N PHE A 458 -22.27 0.67 13.24
CA PHE A 458 -23.12 0.97 14.38
C PHE A 458 -22.27 1.35 15.59
N SER A 459 -22.67 2.39 16.31
CA SER A 459 -22.05 2.72 17.58
C SER A 459 -23.08 3.08 18.64
N SER A 460 -22.73 2.88 19.90
CA SER A 460 -23.55 3.34 21.01
C SER A 460 -23.72 4.87 21.02
N LEU A 461 -22.78 5.59 20.40
CA LEU A 461 -22.77 7.05 20.32
C LEU A 461 -23.72 7.57 19.25
N ASP A 462 -23.60 7.11 18.02
CA ASP A 462 -24.28 7.68 16.84
C ASP A 462 -25.42 6.81 16.29
N GLY A 463 -25.60 5.59 16.83
CA GLY A 463 -26.56 4.62 16.30
C GLY A 463 -26.07 3.98 15.01
N ALA A 464 -26.99 3.72 14.10
CA ALA A 464 -26.63 3.25 12.75
C ALA A 464 -25.92 4.35 11.96
N ILE A 465 -24.85 4.00 11.26
CA ILE A 465 -23.97 4.89 10.52
C ILE A 465 -23.86 4.39 9.09
N GLY A 466 -23.94 5.29 8.12
CA GLY A 466 -23.67 5.03 6.71
C GLY A 466 -22.81 6.15 6.13
N ASN A 467 -21.81 5.79 5.33
CA ASN A 467 -20.90 6.71 4.66
C ASN A 467 -20.83 6.39 3.19
N ILE A 468 -20.81 7.42 2.37
CA ILE A 468 -20.50 7.32 0.93
C ILE A 468 -19.44 8.38 0.64
N GLY A 469 -18.31 7.95 0.10
CA GLY A 469 -17.22 8.82 -0.31
C GLY A 469 -16.94 8.65 -1.79
N ILE A 470 -16.68 9.77 -2.46
CA ILE A 470 -16.19 9.83 -3.83
C ILE A 470 -14.96 10.72 -3.80
N LYS A 471 -13.83 10.19 -4.26
CA LYS A 471 -12.56 10.92 -4.24
C LYS A 471 -11.85 10.75 -5.57
N GLU A 472 -11.31 11.84 -6.10
CA GLU A 472 -10.37 11.85 -7.22
C GLU A 472 -9.06 12.49 -6.74
N SER A 473 -7.99 11.71 -6.76
CA SER A 473 -6.68 12.17 -6.25
C SER A 473 -5.77 12.77 -7.32
N ASN A 474 -6.16 12.69 -8.59
CA ASN A 474 -5.42 13.27 -9.72
C ASN A 474 -6.32 14.10 -10.63
N ALA A 475 -7.11 14.97 -10.04
CA ALA A 475 -7.98 15.84 -10.81
C ALA A 475 -7.17 16.70 -11.80
N PHE A 476 -7.60 16.69 -13.06
CA PHE A 476 -6.97 17.40 -14.19
C PHE A 476 -5.54 16.91 -14.51
N GLY A 477 -5.08 15.76 -14.00
CA GLY A 477 -3.72 15.28 -14.18
C GLY A 477 -2.65 16.03 -13.37
N GLN A 478 -3.07 16.84 -12.40
CA GLN A 478 -2.20 17.73 -11.62
C GLN A 478 -1.98 17.27 -10.18
N ALA A 479 -2.34 16.03 -9.86
CA ALA A 479 -2.34 15.48 -8.51
C ALA A 479 -3.15 16.33 -7.51
N LYS A 480 -4.16 17.04 -7.99
CA LYS A 480 -5.11 17.77 -7.15
C LYS A 480 -6.20 16.81 -6.67
N GLU A 481 -6.66 17.01 -5.45
CA GLU A 481 -7.67 16.18 -4.85
C GLU A 481 -9.04 16.86 -4.84
N ILE A 482 -10.06 16.14 -5.28
CA ILE A 482 -11.47 16.50 -5.13
C ILE A 482 -12.14 15.35 -4.37
N ALA A 483 -12.79 15.65 -3.25
CA ALA A 483 -13.52 14.65 -2.51
C ALA A 483 -14.92 15.16 -2.12
N LEU A 484 -15.89 14.23 -2.17
CA LEU A 484 -17.25 14.41 -1.68
C LEU A 484 -17.55 13.31 -0.68
N ASP A 485 -17.77 13.70 0.58
CA ASP A 485 -18.10 12.78 1.65
C ASP A 485 -19.52 13.04 2.16
N LEU A 486 -20.33 11.98 2.14
CA LEU A 486 -21.68 11.95 2.65
C LEU A 486 -21.75 11.05 3.87
N GLY A 487 -22.01 11.62 5.04
CA GLY A 487 -22.17 10.88 6.28
C GLY A 487 -23.60 10.95 6.79
N LEU A 488 -24.14 9.80 7.18
CA LEU A 488 -25.48 9.68 7.74
C LEU A 488 -25.44 8.82 8.99
N SER A 489 -25.96 9.35 10.10
CA SER A 489 -26.21 8.54 11.29
C SER A 489 -27.53 8.96 11.93
N THR A 490 -27.96 8.21 12.94
CA THR A 490 -29.18 8.52 13.67
C THR A 490 -29.12 9.93 14.31
N ARG A 491 -27.91 10.41 14.66
CA ARG A 491 -27.72 11.68 15.36
C ARG A 491 -26.97 12.74 14.57
N ARG A 492 -26.32 12.36 13.47
CA ARG A 492 -25.53 13.27 12.66
C ARG A 492 -25.73 13.00 11.17
N SER A 493 -25.83 14.05 10.39
CA SER A 493 -25.62 13.96 8.95
C SER A 493 -24.65 15.03 8.49
N SER A 494 -23.75 14.69 7.57
CA SER A 494 -22.79 15.62 6.99
C SER A 494 -22.72 15.48 5.50
N ILE A 495 -22.46 16.59 4.83
CA ILE A 495 -22.08 16.70 3.43
C ILE A 495 -20.84 17.56 3.40
N ASP A 496 -19.74 17.00 2.94
CA ASP A 496 -18.45 17.66 2.90
C ASP A 496 -17.90 17.56 1.48
N LEU A 497 -17.68 18.69 0.81
CA LEU A 497 -17.05 18.80 -0.51
C LEU A 497 -15.73 19.52 -0.32
N SER A 498 -14.65 18.87 -0.69
CA SER A 498 -13.29 19.42 -0.56
C SER A 498 -12.56 19.45 -1.89
N PHE A 499 -11.77 20.47 -2.08
CA PHE A 499 -10.77 20.61 -3.13
C PHE A 499 -9.43 20.93 -2.49
N THR A 500 -8.36 20.23 -2.88
CA THR A 500 -7.00 20.46 -2.39
C THR A 500 -6.02 20.48 -3.53
N ASP A 501 -5.22 21.52 -3.61
CA ASP A 501 -4.00 21.57 -4.40
C ASP A 501 -2.82 21.36 -3.44
N PRO A 502 -2.15 20.20 -3.47
CA PRO A 502 -1.05 19.91 -2.54
C PRO A 502 0.22 20.71 -2.81
N TYR A 503 0.36 21.27 -4.02
CA TYR A 503 1.53 22.02 -4.46
C TYR A 503 1.12 23.33 -5.15
N PHE A 504 0.51 24.20 -4.37
CA PHE A 504 -0.05 25.45 -4.88
C PHE A 504 1.04 26.36 -5.49
N PHE A 505 0.88 26.73 -6.76
CA PHE A 505 1.90 27.44 -7.55
C PHE A 505 3.26 26.71 -7.58
N ASP A 506 3.26 25.39 -7.69
CA ASP A 506 4.45 24.53 -7.71
C ASP A 506 5.37 24.72 -6.48
N SER A 507 4.79 25.11 -5.33
CA SER A 507 5.47 25.22 -4.04
C SER A 507 5.03 24.07 -3.11
N ASP A 508 5.81 23.79 -2.07
CA ASP A 508 5.48 22.78 -1.05
C ASP A 508 4.39 23.27 -0.06
N ILE A 509 3.46 24.07 -0.56
CA ILE A 509 2.33 24.60 0.20
C ILE A 509 1.05 23.98 -0.34
N ALA A 510 0.40 23.19 0.48
CA ALA A 510 -0.95 22.71 0.19
C ALA A 510 -1.98 23.81 0.46
N VAL A 511 -2.89 24.02 -0.48
CA VAL A 511 -4.03 24.93 -0.33
C VAL A 511 -5.32 24.17 -0.62
N GLY A 512 -6.33 24.35 0.22
CA GLY A 512 -7.62 23.70 0.06
C GLY A 512 -8.80 24.58 0.37
N VAL A 513 -9.94 24.19 -0.21
CA VAL A 513 -11.26 24.80 0.03
C VAL A 513 -12.23 23.69 0.39
N ASP A 514 -12.92 23.85 1.50
CA ASP A 514 -13.93 22.90 1.95
C ASP A 514 -15.30 23.61 2.06
N LEU A 515 -16.34 22.97 1.53
CA LEU A 515 -17.74 23.35 1.69
C LEU A 515 -18.42 22.28 2.50
N PHE A 516 -19.06 22.66 3.60
CA PHE A 516 -19.65 21.67 4.49
C PHE A 516 -21.05 22.05 4.99
N ASN A 517 -21.87 21.03 5.21
CA ASN A 517 -23.16 21.14 5.89
C ASN A 517 -23.29 19.98 6.88
N ILE A 518 -23.31 20.31 8.16
CA ILE A 518 -23.34 19.34 9.27
C ILE A 518 -24.62 19.59 10.07
N ARG A 519 -25.45 18.56 10.24
CA ARG A 519 -26.63 18.59 11.11
C ARG A 519 -26.41 17.62 12.26
N ARG A 520 -26.72 18.05 13.46
CA ARG A 520 -26.64 17.24 14.68
C ARG A 520 -27.97 17.30 15.46
N ASN A 521 -28.36 16.14 15.97
CA ASN A 521 -29.51 15.99 16.82
C ASN A 521 -29.05 15.75 18.28
N ASN A 522 -29.05 16.81 19.08
CA ASN A 522 -28.65 16.77 20.50
C ASN A 522 -29.85 16.65 21.43
N LYS A 523 -31.08 16.39 20.94
CA LYS A 523 -32.29 16.36 21.75
C LYS A 523 -32.20 15.47 22.98
N THR A 524 -31.59 14.27 22.84
CA THR A 524 -31.44 13.32 23.96
C THR A 524 -30.58 13.84 25.11
N TYR A 525 -29.70 14.83 24.86
CA TYR A 525 -28.71 15.27 25.85
C TYR A 525 -28.86 16.70 26.27
N SER A 526 -29.39 17.57 25.40
CA SER A 526 -29.46 19.01 25.59
C SER A 526 -30.69 19.63 24.90
N GLY A 527 -31.67 18.83 24.47
CA GLY A 527 -32.99 19.25 24.03
C GLY A 527 -33.08 20.04 22.72
N TYR A 528 -32.03 20.08 21.86
CA TYR A 528 -32.04 20.92 20.65
C TYR A 528 -31.43 20.22 19.45
N LYS A 529 -31.70 20.75 18.24
CA LYS A 529 -31.01 20.43 17.02
C LYS A 529 -30.10 21.57 16.57
N HIS A 530 -29.02 21.20 15.91
CA HIS A 530 -28.00 22.11 15.45
C HIS A 530 -27.65 21.86 13.98
N ASN A 531 -27.56 22.91 13.19
CA ASN A 531 -27.15 22.87 11.79
C ASN A 531 -26.04 23.89 11.53
N ILE A 532 -24.93 23.42 10.95
CA ILE A 532 -23.78 24.25 10.58
C ILE A 532 -23.64 24.16 9.05
N ILE A 533 -23.56 25.29 8.38
CA ILE A 533 -23.20 25.42 7.00
C ILE A 533 -22.05 26.41 6.87
N GLY A 534 -21.04 26.06 6.11
CA GLY A 534 -19.90 26.97 5.97
C GLY A 534 -18.95 26.58 4.85
N PHE A 535 -17.95 27.44 4.70
CA PHE A 535 -16.78 27.15 3.88
C PHE A 535 -15.50 27.38 4.71
N LYS A 536 -14.46 26.67 4.34
CA LYS A 536 -13.15 26.79 4.97
C LYS A 536 -12.09 26.88 3.89
N LEU A 537 -11.23 27.87 4.01
CA LEU A 537 -9.97 27.95 3.29
C LEU A 537 -8.87 27.42 4.20
N ARG A 538 -7.99 26.61 3.68
CA ARG A 538 -6.85 26.06 4.44
C ARG A 538 -5.57 26.10 3.62
N SER A 539 -4.48 26.32 4.31
CA SER A 539 -3.14 26.15 3.76
C SER A 539 -2.30 25.38 4.76
N GLY A 540 -1.40 24.56 4.28
CA GLY A 540 -0.52 23.76 5.13
C GLY A 540 0.82 23.52 4.47
N TYR A 541 1.88 23.56 5.28
CA TYR A 541 3.24 23.27 4.83
C TYR A 541 4.05 22.66 5.97
N GLU A 542 5.09 21.96 5.61
CA GLU A 542 6.05 21.38 6.53
C GLU A 542 7.17 22.39 6.81
N ILE A 543 7.40 22.73 8.08
CA ILE A 543 8.43 23.70 8.48
C ILE A 543 9.80 23.01 8.51
N PHE A 544 9.83 21.79 9.04
CA PHE A 544 10.93 20.85 9.04
C PHE A 544 10.36 19.44 9.21
N ASP A 545 11.16 18.42 9.02
CA ASP A 545 10.74 17.03 9.02
C ASP A 545 9.79 16.69 10.17
N ASN A 546 8.62 16.15 9.81
CA ASN A 546 7.55 15.77 10.73
C ASN A 546 6.85 16.94 11.46
N PHE A 547 7.22 18.19 11.22
CA PHE A 547 6.59 19.35 11.84
C PHE A 547 5.82 20.18 10.82
N ARG A 548 4.49 20.11 10.90
CA ARG A 548 3.56 20.76 9.96
C ARG A 548 2.83 21.92 10.61
N HIS A 549 2.72 23.02 9.88
CA HIS A 549 1.85 24.15 10.19
C HIS A 549 0.65 24.18 9.26
N ILE A 550 -0.54 24.43 9.81
CA ILE A 550 -1.78 24.54 9.04
C ILE A 550 -2.48 25.85 9.47
N SER A 551 -2.71 26.73 8.51
CA SER A 551 -3.52 27.94 8.69
C SER A 551 -4.88 27.74 8.05
N SER A 552 -5.93 28.24 8.66
CA SER A 552 -7.27 28.17 8.10
C SER A 552 -8.11 29.42 8.37
N TYR A 553 -9.02 29.69 7.45
CA TYR A 553 -10.09 30.66 7.64
C TYR A 553 -11.43 29.98 7.38
N THR A 554 -12.30 30.00 8.36
CA THR A 554 -13.63 29.39 8.26
C THR A 554 -14.70 30.47 8.45
N LEU A 555 -15.65 30.54 7.50
CA LEU A 555 -16.88 31.30 7.67
C LEU A 555 -18.01 30.29 7.76
N LYS A 556 -18.68 30.26 8.91
CA LYS A 556 -19.77 29.33 9.19
C LYS A 556 -21.00 30.05 9.69
N ARG A 557 -22.15 29.48 9.34
CA ARG A 557 -23.45 29.86 9.93
C ARG A 557 -23.95 28.69 10.75
N ASP A 558 -24.13 28.96 12.05
CA ASP A 558 -24.71 28.05 13.02
C ASP A 558 -26.16 28.33 13.21
N LYS A 559 -27.02 27.32 13.28
CA LYS A 559 -28.45 27.44 13.59
C LYS A 559 -28.83 26.46 14.68
N ILE A 560 -29.24 26.99 15.84
CA ILE A 560 -29.89 26.21 16.88
C ILE A 560 -31.40 26.32 16.66
N HIS A 561 -32.09 25.18 16.62
CA HIS A 561 -33.51 25.09 16.30
C HIS A 561 -34.13 23.81 16.85
N ASP A 562 -35.46 23.72 16.76
CA ASP A 562 -36.25 22.56 17.21
C ASP A 562 -35.93 22.23 18.68
N ILE A 563 -36.08 23.23 19.53
CA ILE A 563 -35.78 23.13 20.95
C ILE A 563 -37.01 22.61 21.68
N ASP A 564 -36.83 21.62 22.57
CA ASP A 564 -37.94 21.09 23.39
C ASP A 564 -38.36 22.10 24.47
N ASN A 565 -39.64 22.13 24.80
CA ASN A 565 -40.20 23.10 25.75
C ASN A 565 -39.63 22.97 27.16
N ASP A 566 -39.16 21.80 27.54
CA ASP A 566 -38.54 21.48 28.82
C ASP A 566 -37.03 21.65 28.86
N THR A 567 -36.43 22.17 27.76
CA THR A 567 -34.99 22.46 27.68
C THR A 567 -34.60 23.63 28.55
N SER A 568 -33.34 23.62 29.02
CA SER A 568 -32.71 24.70 29.77
C SER A 568 -32.97 26.09 29.16
N LEU A 569 -33.30 27.07 29.98
CA LEU A 569 -33.50 28.46 29.56
C LEU A 569 -32.25 29.02 28.86
N LEU A 570 -31.05 28.67 29.37
CA LEU A 570 -29.76 29.07 28.81
C LEU A 570 -29.53 28.54 27.36
N ILE A 571 -30.19 27.47 26.99
CA ILE A 571 -30.16 26.94 25.63
C ILE A 571 -31.24 27.59 24.78
N ARG A 572 -32.45 27.78 25.33
CA ARG A 572 -33.57 28.41 24.61
C ARG A 572 -33.28 29.84 24.20
N GLU A 573 -32.58 30.62 25.03
CA GLU A 573 -32.12 31.97 24.72
C GLU A 573 -31.12 32.05 23.56
N GLN A 574 -30.52 30.93 23.20
CA GLN A 574 -29.58 30.82 22.08
C GLN A 574 -30.25 30.33 20.78
N GLU A 575 -31.57 30.16 20.74
CA GLU A 575 -32.29 29.80 19.52
C GLU A 575 -32.05 30.83 18.41
N GLY A 576 -31.84 30.33 17.21
CA GLY A 576 -31.67 31.19 16.03
C GLY A 576 -30.44 30.89 15.22
N LYS A 577 -30.07 31.87 14.43
CA LYS A 577 -28.92 31.77 13.50
C LYS A 577 -27.82 32.71 13.97
N ARG A 578 -26.59 32.23 13.97
CA ARG A 578 -25.39 33.04 14.21
C ARG A 578 -24.38 32.81 13.08
N THR A 579 -23.66 33.85 12.72
CA THR A 579 -22.59 33.76 11.72
C THR A 579 -21.27 34.01 12.44
N ASN A 580 -20.31 33.11 12.22
CA ASN A 580 -19.01 33.18 12.88
C ASN A 580 -17.89 33.04 11.84
N SER A 581 -16.89 33.89 11.96
CA SER A 581 -15.63 33.75 11.27
C SER A 581 -14.53 33.28 12.22
N VAL A 582 -13.77 32.28 11.79
CA VAL A 582 -12.72 31.66 12.62
C VAL A 582 -11.42 31.68 11.86
N VAL A 583 -10.37 32.21 12.47
CA VAL A 583 -8.98 32.07 12.00
C VAL A 583 -8.31 31.02 12.85
N GLY A 584 -7.96 29.91 12.24
CA GLY A 584 -7.31 28.78 12.89
C GLY A 584 -5.84 28.67 12.54
N GLN A 585 -5.03 28.28 13.51
CA GLN A 585 -3.62 27.92 13.36
C GLN A 585 -3.41 26.58 14.04
N ALA A 586 -2.86 25.59 13.33
CA ALA A 586 -2.54 24.31 13.92
C ALA A 586 -1.08 23.98 13.68
N PHE A 587 -0.42 23.52 14.74
CA PHE A 587 0.97 23.05 14.72
C PHE A 587 0.97 21.57 15.09
N GLN A 588 1.53 20.74 14.24
CA GLN A 588 1.57 19.29 14.47
C GLN A 588 2.99 18.74 14.28
N TYR A 589 3.48 18.05 15.30
CA TYR A 589 4.70 17.25 15.22
C TYR A 589 4.33 15.77 15.36
N ASP A 590 4.69 14.96 14.34
CA ASP A 590 4.21 13.59 14.18
C ASP A 590 5.36 12.62 13.89
N LYS A 591 5.74 11.84 14.90
CA LYS A 591 6.76 10.76 14.82
C LYS A 591 6.16 9.39 15.15
N LEU A 592 4.90 9.15 14.82
CA LEU A 592 4.31 7.82 14.95
C LEU A 592 4.87 6.87 13.89
N ASN A 593 5.15 5.62 14.29
CA ASN A 593 5.61 4.56 13.39
C ASN A 593 4.57 4.17 12.33
N ASP A 594 3.29 4.27 12.66
CA ASP A 594 2.15 4.05 11.76
C ASP A 594 1.05 5.06 12.08
N ARG A 595 0.43 5.65 11.05
CA ARG A 595 -0.63 6.67 11.23
C ARG A 595 -1.99 6.06 11.55
N LEU A 596 -2.25 4.83 11.09
CA LEU A 596 -3.53 4.14 11.28
C LEU A 596 -3.55 3.29 12.55
N ASN A 597 -2.50 2.52 12.79
CA ASN A 597 -2.35 1.62 13.93
C ASN A 597 -1.03 1.87 14.67
N PRO A 598 -0.88 3.01 15.33
CA PRO A 598 0.37 3.36 15.99
C PRO A 598 0.62 2.45 17.21
N THR A 599 1.84 1.96 17.30
CA THR A 599 2.32 1.14 18.42
C THR A 599 3.57 1.70 19.08
N ASP A 600 4.23 2.68 18.43
CA ASP A 600 5.42 3.34 18.91
C ASP A 600 5.51 4.78 18.38
N GLY A 601 6.18 5.66 19.13
CA GLY A 601 6.36 7.05 18.76
C GLY A 601 5.35 8.00 19.40
N PHE A 602 5.36 9.26 18.96
CA PHE A 602 4.49 10.28 19.55
C PHE A 602 4.02 11.31 18.53
N ARG A 603 2.87 11.94 18.85
CA ARG A 603 2.28 13.06 18.12
C ARG A 603 1.88 14.15 19.10
N ILE A 604 2.23 15.40 18.78
CA ILE A 604 1.80 16.59 19.49
C ILE A 604 1.06 17.47 18.49
N ARG A 605 -0.13 17.94 18.86
CA ARG A 605 -0.91 18.90 18.08
C ARG A 605 -1.41 20.02 18.95
N LEU A 606 -1.20 21.26 18.51
CA LEU A 606 -1.71 22.48 19.12
C LEU A 606 -2.61 23.18 18.11
N ASP A 607 -3.88 23.34 18.44
CA ASP A 607 -4.87 24.09 17.67
C ASP A 607 -5.17 25.41 18.38
N LEU A 608 -5.13 26.53 17.65
CA LEU A 608 -5.37 27.89 18.13
C LEU A 608 -6.39 28.55 17.20
N ASP A 609 -7.59 28.80 17.69
CA ASP A 609 -8.69 29.37 16.93
C ASP A 609 -9.13 30.72 17.51
N TYR A 610 -9.18 31.72 16.65
CA TYR A 610 -9.74 33.03 17.00
C TYR A 610 -11.08 33.24 16.27
N TYR A 611 -12.12 33.39 17.05
CA TYR A 611 -13.46 33.79 16.62
C TYR A 611 -13.62 35.28 16.77
N GLY A 612 -14.08 36.00 15.74
CA GLY A 612 -14.41 37.42 15.94
C GLY A 612 -13.90 38.41 14.91
N LEU A 613 -13.37 37.97 13.74
CA LEU A 613 -13.09 38.92 12.66
C LEU A 613 -14.40 39.52 12.11
N ILE A 614 -15.40 38.66 11.87
CA ILE A 614 -16.74 38.98 11.39
C ILE A 614 -17.72 38.06 12.13
N GLY A 615 -18.83 38.54 12.62
CA GLY A 615 -19.92 37.73 13.16
C GLY A 615 -20.25 37.96 14.61
N ASP A 616 -20.95 37.00 15.19
CA ASP A 616 -21.66 37.15 16.47
C ASP A 616 -20.82 36.68 17.68
N SER A 617 -19.82 35.84 17.48
CA SER A 617 -18.95 35.31 18.56
C SER A 617 -17.60 36.03 18.60
N GLU A 618 -17.05 36.24 19.81
CA GLU A 618 -15.72 36.82 20.00
C GLU A 618 -15.00 36.11 21.15
N HIS A 619 -14.14 35.16 20.84
CA HIS A 619 -13.34 34.44 21.83
C HIS A 619 -12.09 33.83 21.16
N PHE A 620 -11.12 33.42 21.99
CA PHE A 620 -9.95 32.66 21.58
C PHE A 620 -10.05 31.27 22.17
N GLN A 621 -9.89 30.26 21.34
CA GLN A 621 -9.91 28.85 21.73
C GLN A 621 -8.53 28.24 21.48
N SER A 622 -8.01 27.51 22.46
CA SER A 622 -6.78 26.72 22.33
C SER A 622 -7.02 25.30 22.76
N GLU A 623 -6.49 24.36 22.00
CA GLU A 623 -6.55 22.92 22.30
C GLU A 623 -5.20 22.27 22.04
N ILE A 624 -4.69 21.55 23.03
CA ILE A 624 -3.46 20.73 22.89
C ILE A 624 -3.82 19.25 23.01
N LYS A 625 -3.27 18.44 22.10
CA LYS A 625 -3.42 16.99 22.08
C LYS A 625 -2.06 16.34 21.94
N ILE A 626 -1.75 15.45 22.86
CA ILE A 626 -0.52 14.66 22.87
C ILE A 626 -0.93 13.20 22.85
N ALA A 627 -0.39 12.42 21.91
CA ALA A 627 -0.49 10.97 21.87
C ALA A 627 0.91 10.39 21.89
N ASN A 628 1.16 9.46 22.80
CA ASN A 628 2.42 8.77 22.92
C ASN A 628 2.19 7.27 22.99
N PHE A 629 2.93 6.52 22.19
CA PHE A 629 2.90 5.06 22.18
C PHE A 629 4.27 4.53 22.51
N TYR A 630 4.28 3.56 23.39
CA TYR A 630 5.49 2.91 23.83
C TYR A 630 5.34 1.39 23.74
N ARG A 631 6.13 0.77 22.88
CA ARG A 631 6.20 -0.67 22.73
C ARG A 631 7.19 -1.25 23.73
N PHE A 632 6.77 -2.22 24.54
CA PHE A 632 7.65 -2.79 25.57
C PHE A 632 8.74 -3.67 24.96
N THR A 633 8.39 -4.49 23.96
CA THR A 633 9.33 -5.33 23.23
C THR A 633 8.79 -5.59 21.82
N ASP A 634 9.65 -5.78 20.84
CA ASP A 634 9.27 -6.00 19.44
C ASP A 634 8.48 -7.32 19.24
N SER A 635 8.69 -8.31 20.11
CA SER A 635 8.08 -9.63 19.99
C SER A 635 6.85 -9.87 20.84
N SER A 636 6.48 -8.97 21.77
CA SER A 636 5.45 -9.28 22.78
C SER A 636 4.04 -8.83 22.42
N GLY A 637 3.88 -7.96 21.43
CA GLY A 637 2.60 -7.36 21.11
C GLY A 637 2.01 -6.44 22.20
N PHE A 638 2.76 -6.18 23.30
CA PHE A 638 2.37 -5.26 24.36
C PHE A 638 2.81 -3.84 24.05
N PHE A 639 1.88 -2.90 24.10
CA PHE A 639 2.20 -1.48 24.01
C PHE A 639 1.29 -0.63 24.90
N LEU A 640 1.81 0.50 25.36
CA LEU A 640 1.10 1.50 26.15
C LEU A 640 0.80 2.70 25.27
N GLY A 641 -0.48 3.04 25.09
CA GLY A 641 -0.92 4.31 24.52
C GLY A 641 -1.26 5.28 25.64
N SER A 642 -0.71 6.48 25.60
CA SER A 642 -0.98 7.57 26.54
C SER A 642 -1.44 8.80 25.78
N PHE A 643 -2.59 9.33 26.15
CA PHE A 643 -3.20 10.50 25.50
C PHE A 643 -3.43 11.58 26.55
N LEU A 644 -2.95 12.78 26.27
CA LEU A 644 -3.20 13.98 27.07
C LEU A 644 -3.87 15.01 26.18
N GLU A 645 -4.98 15.55 26.66
CA GLU A 645 -5.73 16.58 25.96
C GLU A 645 -6.12 17.68 26.94
N ALA A 646 -5.99 18.93 26.52
CA ALA A 646 -6.47 20.06 27.27
C ALA A 646 -6.99 21.14 26.33
N GLY A 647 -8.05 21.81 26.72
CA GLY A 647 -8.63 22.95 25.99
C GLY A 647 -9.01 24.06 26.88
N TYR A 648 -8.85 25.27 26.38
CA TYR A 648 -9.18 26.52 27.06
C TYR A 648 -9.82 27.52 26.09
N ILE A 649 -10.93 28.10 26.50
CA ILE A 649 -11.60 29.20 25.79
C ILE A 649 -11.43 30.47 26.62
N ALA A 650 -10.81 31.48 26.03
CA ALA A 650 -10.76 32.83 26.58
C ALA A 650 -11.91 33.66 25.98
N SER A 651 -13.01 33.75 26.67
CA SER A 651 -14.20 34.47 26.23
C SER A 651 -14.02 35.99 26.33
N ILE A 652 -14.40 36.67 25.27
CA ILE A 652 -14.52 38.15 25.26
C ILE A 652 -16.01 38.54 25.34
N LYS A 653 -16.85 37.72 24.71
CA LYS A 653 -18.31 37.72 24.80
C LYS A 653 -18.79 36.33 25.20
N ASP A 654 -20.04 36.22 25.64
CA ASP A 654 -20.66 34.95 26.00
C ASP A 654 -20.44 33.90 24.91
N VAL A 655 -19.87 32.74 25.30
CA VAL A 655 -19.59 31.66 24.39
C VAL A 655 -20.83 30.85 24.10
N ASN A 656 -21.17 30.70 22.82
CA ASN A 656 -22.29 29.89 22.39
C ASN A 656 -22.10 28.42 22.80
N ILE A 657 -23.18 27.74 23.18
CA ILE A 657 -23.16 26.34 23.56
C ILE A 657 -22.49 25.46 22.49
N ASN A 658 -22.63 25.78 21.20
CA ASN A 658 -22.03 25.04 20.11
C ASN A 658 -20.51 25.26 19.95
N ASP A 659 -19.96 26.31 20.52
CA ASP A 659 -18.53 26.64 20.49
C ASP A 659 -17.81 26.18 21.78
N ARG A 660 -18.57 25.74 22.81
CA ARG A 660 -18.00 25.15 24.04
C ARG A 660 -17.49 23.76 23.85
N PHE A 661 -16.59 23.34 24.71
CA PHE A 661 -16.12 21.95 24.76
C PHE A 661 -17.18 21.02 25.36
N PHE A 662 -17.14 19.77 24.90
CA PHE A 662 -17.91 18.67 25.46
C PHE A 662 -17.04 17.40 25.50
N LEU A 663 -17.13 16.66 26.59
CA LEU A 663 -16.52 15.32 26.67
C LEU A 663 -17.56 14.28 26.27
N ASN A 664 -17.30 13.62 25.16
CA ASN A 664 -18.10 12.48 24.72
C ASN A 664 -17.59 11.20 25.39
N GLY A 665 -18.42 10.15 25.34
CA GLY A 665 -18.08 8.89 25.96
C GLY A 665 -16.94 8.10 25.30
N ASP A 666 -16.45 8.51 24.14
CA ASP A 666 -15.27 7.91 23.52
C ASP A 666 -13.98 8.55 24.02
N ARG A 667 -14.06 9.82 24.46
CA ARG A 667 -12.94 10.53 25.08
C ARG A 667 -12.81 10.22 26.57
N LEU A 668 -13.91 10.09 27.30
CA LEU A 668 -13.94 9.68 28.70
C LEU A 668 -14.90 8.51 28.87
N ARG A 669 -14.37 7.28 28.70
CA ARG A 669 -15.15 6.04 28.75
C ARG A 669 -15.81 5.85 30.10
N GLY A 670 -16.92 5.14 30.14
CA GLY A 670 -17.70 4.94 31.38
C GLY A 670 -18.78 5.98 31.62
N PHE A 671 -18.81 7.03 30.78
CA PHE A 671 -19.86 8.05 30.82
C PHE A 671 -20.60 8.12 29.48
N LYS A 672 -21.87 8.48 29.51
CA LYS A 672 -22.66 8.73 28.29
C LYS A 672 -22.09 9.89 27.50
N ASN A 673 -22.50 9.99 26.25
CA ASN A 673 -22.22 11.19 25.47
C ASN A 673 -22.75 12.42 26.18
N LEU A 674 -21.94 13.51 26.28
CA LEU A 674 -22.23 14.70 27.05
C LEU A 674 -22.65 14.38 28.51
N GLY A 675 -22.14 13.27 29.03
CA GLY A 675 -22.50 12.71 30.34
C GLY A 675 -21.77 13.38 31.52
N VAL A 676 -20.72 14.16 31.25
CA VAL A 676 -19.82 14.79 32.19
C VAL A 676 -19.84 16.30 31.95
N GLY A 677 -19.69 17.10 33.01
CA GLY A 677 -19.51 18.53 32.93
C GLY A 677 -20.73 19.34 33.35
N PRO A 678 -20.70 20.67 33.10
CA PRO A 678 -21.72 21.60 33.52
C PRO A 678 -23.11 21.24 33.02
N ARG A 679 -24.10 21.33 33.94
CA ARG A 679 -25.50 20.97 33.65
C ARG A 679 -26.44 21.94 34.29
N ASP A 680 -27.56 22.18 33.62
CA ASP A 680 -28.72 22.85 34.24
C ASP A 680 -29.28 22.00 35.40
N THR A 681 -29.55 22.64 36.53
CA THR A 681 -30.01 21.98 37.75
C THR A 681 -31.44 21.46 37.63
N SER A 682 -32.27 22.13 36.87
CA SER A 682 -33.70 21.86 36.76
C SER A 682 -34.00 20.82 35.65
N THR A 683 -33.35 20.94 34.50
CA THR A 683 -33.61 20.11 33.33
C THR A 683 -32.59 18.96 33.19
N GLY A 684 -31.38 19.12 33.74
CA GLY A 684 -30.29 18.17 33.61
C GLY A 684 -29.60 18.20 32.23
N ASP A 685 -29.87 19.22 31.41
CA ASP A 685 -29.26 19.45 30.11
C ASP A 685 -27.78 19.75 30.24
N ALA A 686 -26.97 19.19 29.31
CA ALA A 686 -25.55 19.47 29.24
C ALA A 686 -25.31 20.85 28.62
N LEU A 687 -24.50 21.67 29.27
CA LEU A 687 -24.22 23.06 28.88
C LEU A 687 -22.83 23.25 28.27
N GLY A 688 -21.96 22.21 28.34
CA GLY A 688 -20.56 22.31 27.93
C GLY A 688 -19.73 23.17 28.88
N GLY A 689 -18.42 23.20 28.66
CA GLY A 689 -17.47 23.99 29.44
C GLY A 689 -16.44 24.68 28.56
N GLU A 690 -15.80 25.68 29.12
CA GLU A 690 -14.72 26.44 28.47
C GLU A 690 -13.34 25.89 28.76
N ILE A 691 -13.24 25.09 29.82
CA ILE A 691 -11.96 24.47 30.24
C ILE A 691 -12.17 22.96 30.37
N TYR A 692 -11.29 22.18 29.73
CA TYR A 692 -11.22 20.75 29.98
C TYR A 692 -9.78 20.27 29.98
N TYR A 693 -9.56 19.18 30.68
CA TYR A 693 -8.34 18.35 30.54
C TYR A 693 -8.70 16.90 30.72
N LEU A 694 -7.93 16.07 30.00
CA LEU A 694 -8.17 14.63 29.87
C LEU A 694 -6.85 13.90 29.75
N ALA A 695 -6.66 12.85 30.55
CA ALA A 695 -5.58 11.90 30.44
C ALA A 695 -6.16 10.49 30.25
N ARG A 696 -5.75 9.80 29.23
CA ARG A 696 -6.13 8.40 28.95
C ARG A 696 -4.88 7.56 28.83
N ASN A 697 -4.86 6.42 29.50
CA ASN A 697 -3.79 5.43 29.39
C ASN A 697 -4.41 4.10 28.99
N GLU A 698 -3.86 3.47 27.97
CA GLU A 698 -4.36 2.24 27.37
C GLU A 698 -3.23 1.23 27.25
N LEU A 699 -3.31 0.16 28.03
CA LEU A 699 -2.43 -0.99 27.86
C LEU A 699 -3.07 -1.97 26.89
N ASN A 700 -2.47 -2.09 25.73
CA ASN A 700 -2.86 -3.07 24.72
C ASN A 700 -2.03 -4.34 24.88
N PHE A 701 -2.66 -5.49 24.75
CA PHE A 701 -2.00 -6.79 24.94
C PHE A 701 -2.63 -7.88 24.06
N PRO A 702 -1.83 -8.86 23.60
CA PRO A 702 -2.33 -10.00 22.87
C PRO A 702 -3.15 -10.89 23.78
N LEU A 703 -4.23 -11.47 23.27
CA LEU A 703 -5.10 -12.37 24.02
C LEU A 703 -4.61 -13.83 24.02
N GLY A 704 -3.41 -14.10 23.51
CA GLY A 704 -2.88 -15.45 23.34
C GLY A 704 -3.58 -16.23 22.22
N LEU A 705 -4.31 -15.51 21.37
CA LEU A 705 -4.92 -16.01 20.14
C LEU A 705 -3.97 -15.70 18.97
N PRO A 706 -4.10 -16.43 17.85
CA PRO A 706 -3.30 -16.11 16.66
C PRO A 706 -3.50 -14.68 16.19
N ASP A 707 -2.41 -14.04 15.79
CA ASP A 707 -2.40 -12.63 15.35
C ASP A 707 -3.29 -12.38 14.12
N ASP A 708 -3.43 -13.39 13.26
CA ASP A 708 -4.29 -13.36 12.06
C ASP A 708 -5.78 -13.12 12.38
N LEU A 709 -6.21 -13.40 13.61
CA LEU A 709 -7.57 -13.09 14.05
C LEU A 709 -7.79 -11.57 14.26
N GLY A 710 -6.74 -10.79 14.37
CA GLY A 710 -6.82 -9.35 14.61
C GLY A 710 -7.49 -8.97 15.93
N LEU A 711 -7.48 -9.89 16.95
CA LEU A 711 -8.08 -9.70 18.26
C LEU A 711 -7.02 -9.26 19.26
N SER A 712 -7.27 -8.15 19.95
CA SER A 712 -6.40 -7.68 21.04
C SER A 712 -7.22 -7.28 22.26
N GLY A 713 -6.63 -7.46 23.43
CA GLY A 713 -7.16 -6.99 24.70
C GLY A 713 -6.69 -5.58 24.99
N LEU A 714 -7.50 -4.86 25.73
CA LEU A 714 -7.23 -3.50 26.15
C LEU A 714 -7.63 -3.31 27.61
N ALA A 715 -6.73 -2.79 28.44
CA ALA A 715 -7.05 -2.27 29.77
C ALA A 715 -6.79 -0.78 29.78
N PHE A 716 -7.66 0.01 30.41
CA PHE A 716 -7.54 1.45 30.37
C PHE A 716 -7.88 2.15 31.69
N LEU A 717 -7.31 3.34 31.84
CA LEU A 717 -7.58 4.30 32.89
C LEU A 717 -7.75 5.69 32.25
N ASP A 718 -8.94 6.24 32.36
CA ASP A 718 -9.26 7.58 31.86
C ASP A 718 -9.54 8.50 33.04
N VAL A 719 -8.92 9.69 33.03
CA VAL A 719 -9.10 10.72 34.06
C VAL A 719 -9.30 12.06 33.37
N GLY A 720 -10.30 12.82 33.76
CA GLY A 720 -10.52 14.13 33.18
C GLY A 720 -11.65 14.90 33.83
N THR A 721 -11.80 16.12 33.39
CA THR A 721 -12.92 16.98 33.77
C THR A 721 -13.15 18.04 32.71
N ILE A 722 -14.33 18.63 32.79
CA ILE A 722 -14.74 19.82 32.02
C ILE A 722 -15.59 20.71 32.91
N TYR A 723 -15.31 21.97 32.88
CA TYR A 723 -15.94 22.98 33.76
C TYR A 723 -15.86 24.37 33.15
N ASN A 724 -16.31 25.38 33.89
CA ASN A 724 -16.39 26.79 33.55
C ASN A 724 -17.38 27.02 32.39
N THR A 725 -18.63 27.24 32.75
CA THR A 725 -19.64 27.67 31.79
C THR A 725 -20.17 29.05 32.19
N ASP A 726 -20.56 29.87 31.20
CA ASP A 726 -21.17 31.15 31.47
C ASP A 726 -22.48 30.97 32.25
N GLY A 727 -22.64 31.74 33.25
CA GLY A 727 -23.78 31.74 34.15
C GLY A 727 -23.38 31.39 35.57
N SER A 728 -23.73 32.23 36.52
CA SER A 728 -23.45 31.99 37.92
C SER A 728 -24.76 31.76 38.70
N GLY A 729 -24.71 30.87 39.68
CA GLY A 729 -25.77 30.71 40.65
C GLY A 729 -26.30 29.27 40.76
N SER A 730 -27.39 29.13 41.52
CA SER A 730 -28.02 27.84 41.87
C SER A 730 -28.64 27.07 40.70
N LEU A 731 -28.64 27.66 39.49
CA LEU A 731 -29.23 27.06 38.29
C LEU A 731 -28.30 26.13 37.54
N ILE A 732 -26.98 26.17 37.80
CA ILE A 732 -25.97 25.39 37.10
C ILE A 732 -25.16 24.57 38.10
N LYS A 733 -24.98 23.29 37.80
CA LYS A 733 -23.99 22.41 38.45
C LYS A 733 -22.72 22.45 37.62
N ASP A 734 -21.69 23.13 38.13
CA ASP A 734 -20.40 23.31 37.45
C ASP A 734 -19.27 23.09 38.47
N GLU A 735 -18.81 21.84 38.58
CA GLU A 735 -17.81 21.44 39.55
C GLU A 735 -16.50 21.12 38.84
N THR A 736 -15.39 21.59 39.41
CA THR A 736 -14.02 21.34 38.92
C THR A 736 -13.49 19.96 39.31
N SER A 737 -14.32 19.12 39.92
CA SER A 737 -13.96 17.78 40.42
C SER A 737 -13.49 16.85 39.29
N LEU A 738 -12.48 16.04 39.61
CA LEU A 738 -11.99 15.00 38.69
C LEU A 738 -13.00 13.87 38.52
N ARG A 739 -13.13 13.40 37.34
CA ARG A 739 -13.81 12.14 36.98
C ARG A 739 -12.75 11.13 36.58
N ALA A 740 -12.91 9.90 37.06
CA ALA A 740 -12.00 8.82 36.72
C ALA A 740 -12.77 7.51 36.48
N THR A 741 -12.33 6.79 35.50
CA THR A 741 -12.88 5.51 35.12
C THR A 741 -11.78 4.54 34.73
N ALA A 742 -11.97 3.27 35.09
CA ALA A 742 -11.13 2.18 34.65
C ALA A 742 -11.98 1.14 33.93
N GLY A 743 -11.39 0.43 33.02
CA GLY A 743 -12.11 -0.61 32.28
C GLY A 743 -11.20 -1.51 31.48
N VAL A 744 -11.85 -2.48 30.87
CA VAL A 744 -11.24 -3.43 29.95
C VAL A 744 -12.03 -3.45 28.65
N GLY A 745 -11.37 -3.85 27.57
CA GLY A 745 -12.02 -3.95 26.30
C GLY A 745 -11.38 -5.00 25.40
N ILE A 746 -12.05 -5.25 24.30
CA ILE A 746 -11.55 -6.06 23.20
C ILE A 746 -11.67 -5.22 21.94
N THR A 747 -10.60 -5.20 21.17
CA THR A 747 -10.59 -4.65 19.82
C THR A 747 -10.38 -5.78 18.83
N TRP A 748 -11.14 -5.75 17.75
CA TRP A 748 -11.09 -6.75 16.69
C TRP A 748 -11.01 -6.04 15.34
N ILE A 749 -9.94 -6.25 14.62
CA ILE A 749 -9.80 -5.81 13.22
C ILE A 749 -10.50 -6.86 12.37
N SER A 750 -11.82 -6.74 12.21
CA SER A 750 -12.59 -7.68 11.42
C SER A 750 -12.51 -7.34 9.93
N PRO A 751 -12.74 -8.30 9.01
CA PRO A 751 -12.81 -8.05 7.56
C PRO A 751 -13.89 -7.04 7.15
N PHE A 752 -14.89 -6.85 8.01
CA PHE A 752 -16.00 -5.92 7.78
C PHE A 752 -15.77 -4.54 8.44
N GLY A 753 -14.62 -4.33 9.08
CA GLY A 753 -14.26 -3.12 9.80
C GLY A 753 -13.93 -3.37 11.27
N PRO A 754 -13.39 -2.36 11.95
CA PRO A 754 -12.99 -2.47 13.34
C PRO A 754 -14.21 -2.63 14.26
N VAL A 755 -14.11 -3.56 15.19
CA VAL A 755 -15.08 -3.78 16.29
C VAL A 755 -14.40 -3.43 17.59
N LYS A 756 -15.06 -2.64 18.44
CA LYS A 756 -14.57 -2.28 19.77
C LYS A 756 -15.66 -2.50 20.81
N VAL A 757 -15.33 -3.21 21.86
CA VAL A 757 -16.23 -3.45 22.99
C VAL A 757 -15.52 -3.07 24.29
N PHE A 758 -16.15 -2.24 25.10
CA PHE A 758 -15.60 -1.79 26.37
C PHE A 758 -16.56 -2.04 27.52
N LEU A 759 -16.01 -2.49 28.63
CA LEU A 759 -16.65 -2.53 29.93
C LEU A 759 -15.89 -1.58 30.85
N SER A 760 -16.58 -0.61 31.41
CA SER A 760 -15.98 0.50 32.15
C SER A 760 -16.72 0.76 33.47
N LYS A 761 -15.96 1.15 34.49
CA LYS A 761 -16.49 1.48 35.81
C LYS A 761 -15.99 2.84 36.25
N PRO A 762 -16.84 3.91 36.20
CA PRO A 762 -16.54 5.18 36.82
C PRO A 762 -16.44 5.05 38.36
N PHE A 763 -15.29 5.38 38.91
CA PHE A 763 -15.07 5.35 40.36
C PHE A 763 -14.93 6.73 41.00
N LEU A 764 -14.50 7.74 40.22
CA LEU A 764 -14.62 9.15 40.58
C LEU A 764 -15.63 9.82 39.65
N LYS A 765 -16.66 10.43 40.22
CA LYS A 765 -17.76 11.06 39.46
C LYS A 765 -18.59 11.92 40.35
N GLU A 766 -19.33 12.87 39.78
CA GLU A 766 -20.38 13.62 40.44
C GLU A 766 -21.72 12.88 40.39
N ASN A 767 -22.61 13.26 41.30
CA ASN A 767 -23.94 12.62 41.43
C ASN A 767 -24.84 12.87 40.22
N TYR A 768 -24.60 13.94 39.48
CA TYR A 768 -25.34 14.33 38.28
C TYR A 768 -24.73 13.78 36.98
N ASP A 769 -23.56 13.13 37.04
CA ASP A 769 -22.92 12.52 35.85
C ASP A 769 -23.73 11.33 35.37
N LYS A 770 -23.89 11.24 34.02
CA LYS A 770 -24.64 10.14 33.37
C LYS A 770 -23.66 9.04 32.97
N LYS A 771 -23.81 7.83 33.54
CA LYS A 771 -22.91 6.71 33.33
C LYS A 771 -23.32 5.82 32.15
N GLU A 772 -22.33 5.19 31.54
CA GLU A 772 -22.48 4.12 30.55
C GLU A 772 -21.41 3.05 30.78
N ILE A 773 -21.80 1.88 31.30
CA ILE A 773 -20.86 0.82 31.69
C ILE A 773 -20.40 0.02 30.50
N PHE A 774 -21.27 -0.19 29.53
CA PHE A 774 -21.01 -0.98 28.32
C PHE A 774 -21.05 -0.09 27.10
N ARG A 775 -20.02 -0.21 26.23
CA ARG A 775 -19.96 0.50 24.96
C ARG A 775 -19.53 -0.45 23.86
N PHE A 776 -20.18 -0.30 22.73
CA PHE A 776 -19.94 -1.08 21.53
C PHE A 776 -19.84 -0.16 20.31
N SER A 777 -18.90 -0.44 19.43
CA SER A 777 -18.82 0.17 18.09
C SER A 777 -18.38 -0.88 17.07
N PHE A 778 -18.92 -0.80 15.87
CA PHE A 778 -18.63 -1.68 14.74
C PHE A 778 -18.61 -0.87 13.45
N GLY A 779 -17.64 -1.16 12.56
CA GLY A 779 -17.50 -0.52 11.27
C GLY A 779 -16.80 0.83 11.35
N THR A 780 -16.96 1.65 10.32
CA THR A 780 -16.34 2.97 10.23
C THR A 780 -16.92 3.90 11.30
N THR A 781 -16.08 4.44 12.17
CA THR A 781 -16.42 5.52 13.10
C THR A 781 -15.91 6.84 12.53
N TYR A 782 -16.71 7.91 12.66
CA TYR A 782 -16.32 9.26 12.22
C TYR A 782 -15.24 9.86 13.09
#